data_1ca5f1a8459c034b5f48bb7b65c1e1bd
#
_entry.id   1ca5f1a8459c034b5f48bb7b65c1e1bd
#
_cell.length_a   1.000
_cell.length_b   1.000
_cell.length_c   1.000
_cell.angle_alpha   90.00
_cell.angle_beta   90.00
_cell.angle_gamma   90.00
#
_symmetry.space_group_name_H-M   'P 1'
#
loop_
_entity.id
_entity.type
_entity.pdbx_description
1 polymer ?
#
loop_
_entity_poly.entity_id
_entity_poly.type
_entity_poly.pdbx_seq_one_letter_code
_entity_poly.pdbx_strand_id
1 'polypeptide(L)'
;GKAQIWIGIPGEDAELMELARKKGLVPGEELGSEGYLLKIEKKNIYITANAPAGAFYGVQTLQQMFRGNSDPLKVPTLEIRDWPSIPFRCVMDDISRGPIPTNDFLKHQIRRYAGMKINNMSFYIEHVVETKTYPDLAPSEGGISVEEFKELSEYAAAYQMELVGNFQSLGHFANILSLPQFRHLGATDRMIDPLNPEAIEFLGDIYREMAPAFSSEYFTPDLDEAWDLSRGELTGAAAQMGPARIYADHVTRVDSMLRALGKKTIIWGDIVLEHPEVLDMIPKDIIMGAWDYSASESFASFIDPLTEAGFDFTIAPGVLNSNRLIPDFRMTTTNIRNFINEGYEKGCIGVYFTAWDDGGLHFFSHDWYGVAYNAEQSWRPNRDPLEEFDQRFSRGIYGDQANLVPRALFTLNHLTDLAPTFEMNSNVFYKALVPERGNRVTFDASAWLEVKQWAEASRELLEQESEGVFSGDLDYIRFTTGQYIFMADSRRQLLEAAAAYNRACVMQREDRPAALKELQHARELCAELKQQIDKLAGDFLSLWDRESRLYWRDRAELDFARHQDAFADQLQLLEAAIRNFEAGAWLPPPTEVRLDIRPQEGQFFQFWLLCGSFPIDSFDEYPPDFLKPIGGEARVRPFPGMTFTDTMGTDRMWIKYDSPKLGEIDFQTIFEPKITAVAYAYCTIVSPDKREVTALLGSNDGVTVYCNDREVYHVHGKRSLIADEDEIPLSLEKGKNHILIKVEQWKGGWGLAFRLKDVEVRSHKQKYYIQ
;
A
#
# COMPACT_ATOMS: atom_id res chain seq x y z
N GLY A 1 -29.66 -33.30 32.99
CA GLY A 1 -29.28 -32.06 33.68
C GLY A 1 -28.98 -30.99 32.66
N LYS A 2 -29.08 -29.73 33.01
CA LYS A 2 -28.68 -28.59 32.16
C LYS A 2 -27.15 -28.63 31.93
N ALA A 3 -26.68 -28.22 30.77
CA ALA A 3 -25.25 -27.99 30.52
C ALA A 3 -24.74 -26.86 31.44
N GLN A 4 -23.51 -26.99 31.92
CA GLN A 4 -22.87 -25.98 32.78
C GLN A 4 -21.54 -25.54 32.20
N ILE A 5 -21.22 -24.28 32.32
CA ILE A 5 -19.93 -23.70 31.98
C ILE A 5 -19.28 -23.19 33.27
N TRP A 6 -18.08 -23.65 33.58
CA TRP A 6 -17.27 -23.25 34.71
C TRP A 6 -16.04 -22.47 34.19
N ILE A 7 -15.91 -21.24 34.67
CA ILE A 7 -14.80 -20.36 34.23
C ILE A 7 -14.22 -19.69 35.46
N GLY A 8 -12.91 -19.72 35.64
CA GLY A 8 -12.27 -18.98 36.70
C GLY A 8 -10.81 -19.33 36.98
N ILE A 9 -10.34 -18.78 38.09
CA ILE A 9 -8.96 -18.89 38.59
C ILE A 9 -8.98 -19.77 39.82
N PRO A 10 -8.54 -21.05 39.73
CA PRO A 10 -8.60 -21.98 40.88
C PRO A 10 -7.85 -21.48 42.13
N GLY A 11 -6.80 -20.68 41.94
CA GLY A 11 -6.04 -20.10 43.04
C GLY A 11 -6.83 -19.11 43.91
N GLU A 12 -7.93 -18.57 43.41
CA GLU A 12 -8.80 -17.58 44.07
C GLU A 12 -10.10 -18.17 44.61
N ASP A 13 -10.45 -19.40 44.21
CA ASP A 13 -11.72 -20.06 44.56
C ASP A 13 -11.48 -21.51 44.99
N ALA A 14 -11.78 -21.84 46.25
CA ALA A 14 -11.55 -23.17 46.83
C ALA A 14 -12.43 -24.24 46.20
N GLU A 15 -13.69 -23.94 45.84
CA GLU A 15 -14.60 -24.87 45.17
C GLU A 15 -14.12 -25.17 43.75
N LEU A 16 -13.72 -24.14 43.03
CA LEU A 16 -13.16 -24.26 41.70
C LEU A 16 -11.81 -25.02 41.74
N MET A 17 -10.98 -24.81 42.77
CA MET A 17 -9.73 -25.56 42.96
C MET A 17 -10.00 -27.06 43.17
N GLU A 18 -10.98 -27.43 43.99
CA GLU A 18 -11.35 -28.83 44.20
C GLU A 18 -11.86 -29.46 42.90
N LEU A 19 -12.69 -28.71 42.15
CA LEU A 19 -13.18 -29.14 40.86
C LEU A 19 -12.05 -29.30 39.83
N ALA A 20 -11.15 -28.33 39.78
CA ALA A 20 -9.98 -28.35 38.87
C ALA A 20 -9.07 -29.57 39.17
N ARG A 21 -8.80 -29.86 40.45
CA ARG A 21 -8.07 -31.06 40.84
C ARG A 21 -8.75 -32.35 40.39
N LYS A 22 -10.06 -32.44 40.59
CA LYS A 22 -10.87 -33.59 40.17
C LYS A 22 -10.90 -33.80 38.66
N LYS A 23 -10.80 -32.74 37.89
CA LYS A 23 -10.86 -32.73 36.43
C LYS A 23 -9.48 -32.76 35.76
N GLY A 24 -8.39 -32.62 36.51
CA GLY A 24 -7.06 -32.47 35.97
C GLY A 24 -6.78 -31.15 35.28
N LEU A 25 -7.43 -30.08 35.76
CA LEU A 25 -7.44 -28.73 35.19
C LEU A 25 -6.82 -27.69 36.14
N VAL A 26 -5.86 -28.10 36.97
CA VAL A 26 -5.08 -27.13 37.75
C VAL A 26 -4.04 -26.50 36.85
N PRO A 27 -4.09 -25.18 36.64
CA PRO A 27 -3.11 -24.51 35.79
C PRO A 27 -1.70 -24.60 36.38
N GLY A 28 -0.71 -24.92 35.54
CA GLY A 28 0.70 -24.90 35.92
C GLY A 28 1.34 -23.54 35.67
N GLU A 29 2.55 -23.32 36.22
CA GLU A 29 3.30 -22.06 36.08
C GLU A 29 3.64 -21.74 34.63
N GLU A 30 3.84 -22.76 33.80
CA GLU A 30 4.14 -22.62 32.37
C GLU A 30 3.06 -21.91 31.55
N LEU A 31 1.82 -21.85 32.06
CA LEU A 31 0.74 -21.10 31.38
C LEU A 31 0.88 -19.58 31.56
N GLY A 32 1.71 -19.13 32.49
CA GLY A 32 1.84 -17.69 32.79
C GLY A 32 0.49 -17.05 33.14
N SER A 33 0.35 -15.77 32.85
CA SER A 33 -0.87 -15.00 33.09
C SER A 33 -1.91 -15.15 31.97
N GLU A 34 -1.51 -15.52 30.76
CA GLU A 34 -2.37 -15.53 29.58
C GLU A 34 -2.78 -16.94 29.11
N GLY A 35 -2.10 -17.96 29.61
CA GLY A 35 -2.44 -19.35 29.25
C GLY A 35 -3.68 -19.87 30.00
N TYR A 36 -4.28 -20.90 29.42
CA TYR A 36 -5.51 -21.51 29.93
C TYR A 36 -5.58 -23.02 29.67
N LEU A 37 -6.44 -23.67 30.42
CA LEU A 37 -6.93 -25.03 30.18
C LEU A 37 -8.40 -24.96 29.84
N LEU A 38 -8.82 -25.58 28.72
CA LEU A 38 -10.21 -25.71 28.31
C LEU A 38 -10.55 -27.20 28.16
N LYS A 39 -11.57 -27.65 28.84
CA LYS A 39 -12.09 -29.03 28.73
C LYS A 39 -13.55 -29.04 28.43
N ILE A 40 -13.94 -29.74 27.37
CA ILE A 40 -15.32 -29.91 26.96
C ILE A 40 -15.71 -31.36 27.12
N GLU A 41 -16.67 -31.61 28.02
CA GLU A 41 -17.32 -32.91 28.23
C GLU A 41 -18.74 -32.88 27.66
N LYS A 42 -19.44 -34.02 27.59
CA LYS A 42 -20.81 -34.13 27.01
C LYS A 42 -21.83 -33.09 27.52
N LYS A 43 -21.67 -32.60 28.76
CA LYS A 43 -22.64 -31.69 29.39
C LYS A 43 -22.00 -30.49 30.05
N ASN A 44 -20.70 -30.42 30.15
CA ASN A 44 -20.04 -29.37 30.90
C ASN A 44 -18.81 -28.86 30.13
N ILE A 45 -18.54 -27.58 30.29
CA ILE A 45 -17.37 -26.90 29.79
C ILE A 45 -16.61 -26.31 30.98
N TYR A 46 -15.30 -26.48 31.04
CA TYR A 46 -14.45 -25.96 32.09
C TYR A 46 -13.33 -25.15 31.48
N ILE A 47 -13.13 -23.93 31.96
CA ILE A 47 -12.02 -23.05 31.62
C ILE A 47 -11.33 -22.64 32.89
N THR A 48 -10.04 -22.97 33.04
CA THR A 48 -9.24 -22.56 34.17
C THR A 48 -7.96 -21.88 33.70
N ALA A 49 -7.49 -20.89 34.44
CA ALA A 49 -6.28 -20.11 34.16
C ALA A 49 -5.62 -19.64 35.47
N ASN A 50 -4.40 -19.09 35.36
CA ASN A 50 -3.70 -18.48 36.50
C ASN A 50 -4.13 -17.02 36.73
N ALA A 51 -4.67 -16.36 35.71
CA ALA A 51 -5.09 -14.95 35.77
C ALA A 51 -6.30 -14.67 34.86
N PRO A 52 -6.97 -13.51 35.02
CA PRO A 52 -8.16 -13.13 34.23
C PRO A 52 -7.95 -13.18 32.72
N ALA A 53 -6.77 -12.77 32.22
CA ALA A 53 -6.44 -12.77 30.79
C ALA A 53 -6.49 -14.18 30.20
N GLY A 54 -5.90 -15.18 30.89
CA GLY A 54 -5.95 -16.57 30.43
C GLY A 54 -7.39 -17.12 30.40
N ALA A 55 -8.20 -16.84 31.44
CA ALA A 55 -9.61 -17.23 31.44
C ALA A 55 -10.39 -16.57 30.30
N PHE A 56 -10.13 -15.30 30.03
CA PHE A 56 -10.71 -14.57 28.91
C PHE A 56 -10.34 -15.20 27.56
N TYR A 57 -9.06 -15.53 27.33
CA TYR A 57 -8.62 -16.16 26.07
C TYR A 57 -9.17 -17.58 25.89
N GLY A 58 -9.36 -18.33 26.98
CA GLY A 58 -10.08 -19.59 26.94
C GLY A 58 -11.53 -19.42 26.47
N VAL A 59 -12.21 -18.34 26.89
CA VAL A 59 -13.56 -17.98 26.39
C VAL A 59 -13.52 -17.60 24.90
N GLN A 60 -12.50 -16.84 24.44
CA GLN A 60 -12.38 -16.49 23.02
C GLN A 60 -12.22 -17.75 22.15
N THR A 61 -11.41 -18.69 22.60
CA THR A 61 -11.27 -20.00 21.91
C THR A 61 -12.60 -20.74 21.85
N LEU A 62 -13.33 -20.80 22.94
CA LEU A 62 -14.65 -21.42 22.96
C LEU A 62 -15.64 -20.73 22.00
N GLN A 63 -15.64 -19.40 21.94
CA GLN A 63 -16.47 -18.65 20.99
C GLN A 63 -16.13 -18.95 19.53
N GLN A 64 -14.82 -19.03 19.19
CA GLN A 64 -14.38 -19.41 17.85
C GLN A 64 -14.84 -20.81 17.49
N MET A 65 -14.80 -21.76 18.46
CA MET A 65 -15.28 -23.13 18.24
C MET A 65 -16.80 -23.16 17.99
N PHE A 66 -17.58 -22.37 18.67
CA PHE A 66 -19.04 -22.26 18.41
C PHE A 66 -19.31 -21.70 17.02
N ARG A 67 -18.62 -20.62 16.62
CA ARG A 67 -18.77 -20.04 15.27
C ARG A 67 -18.30 -21.00 14.19
N GLY A 68 -17.19 -21.66 14.42
CA GLY A 68 -16.57 -22.58 13.45
C GLY A 68 -17.28 -23.92 13.27
N ASN A 69 -18.41 -24.15 13.95
CA ASN A 69 -19.17 -25.40 13.82
C ASN A 69 -20.46 -25.15 12.99
N SER A 70 -20.79 -26.10 12.12
CA SER A 70 -22.02 -26.07 11.32
C SER A 70 -23.31 -26.07 12.17
N ASP A 71 -23.24 -26.58 13.40
CA ASP A 71 -24.28 -26.43 14.42
C ASP A 71 -23.71 -25.62 15.60
N PRO A 72 -24.02 -24.32 15.69
CA PRO A 72 -23.43 -23.43 16.69
C PRO A 72 -23.85 -23.78 18.15
N LEU A 73 -24.74 -24.74 18.34
CA LEU A 73 -25.13 -25.25 19.67
C LEU A 73 -24.34 -26.50 20.07
N LYS A 74 -23.43 -26.98 19.22
CA LYS A 74 -22.62 -28.18 19.46
C LYS A 74 -21.15 -27.86 19.32
N VAL A 75 -20.35 -28.36 20.24
CA VAL A 75 -18.90 -28.35 20.19
C VAL A 75 -18.37 -29.74 20.47
N PRO A 76 -17.24 -30.15 19.86
CA PRO A 76 -16.65 -31.47 20.11
C PRO A 76 -16.16 -31.59 21.56
N THR A 77 -16.18 -32.80 22.11
CA THR A 77 -15.50 -33.09 23.39
C THR A 77 -14.00 -33.10 23.16
N LEU A 78 -13.26 -32.30 23.93
CA LEU A 78 -11.82 -32.16 23.79
C LEU A 78 -11.21 -31.54 25.06
N GLU A 79 -9.88 -31.52 25.06
CA GLU A 79 -9.08 -30.80 26.06
C GLU A 79 -8.01 -29.97 25.33
N ILE A 80 -7.90 -28.70 25.72
CA ILE A 80 -6.91 -27.75 25.20
C ILE A 80 -6.07 -27.25 26.36
N ARG A 81 -4.76 -27.17 26.15
CA ARG A 81 -3.79 -26.50 26.98
C ARG A 81 -3.02 -25.54 26.07
N ASP A 82 -3.10 -24.24 26.32
CA ASP A 82 -2.64 -23.23 25.37
C ASP A 82 -2.13 -21.98 26.10
N TRP A 83 -1.08 -21.36 25.56
CA TRP A 83 -0.46 -20.14 26.06
C TRP A 83 0.34 -19.47 24.94
N PRO A 84 0.55 -18.12 24.97
CA PRO A 84 1.32 -17.43 23.95
C PRO A 84 2.82 -17.70 24.05
N SER A 85 3.49 -17.79 22.91
CA SER A 85 4.96 -17.83 22.83
C SER A 85 5.59 -16.44 22.94
N ILE A 86 4.91 -15.40 22.43
CA ILE A 86 5.37 -14.02 22.44
C ILE A 86 4.44 -13.20 23.34
N PRO A 87 4.93 -12.58 24.41
CA PRO A 87 4.08 -11.90 25.39
C PRO A 87 3.48 -10.59 24.94
N PHE A 88 4.22 -9.75 24.20
CA PHE A 88 3.74 -8.47 23.68
C PHE A 88 3.29 -8.65 22.22
N ARG A 89 1.99 -8.48 21.97
CA ARG A 89 1.35 -8.68 20.65
C ARG A 89 0.51 -7.46 20.34
N CYS A 90 1.14 -6.49 19.69
CA CYS A 90 0.56 -5.19 19.36
C CYS A 90 0.12 -5.14 17.89
N VAL A 91 -0.99 -4.46 17.64
CA VAL A 91 -1.39 -4.00 16.31
C VAL A 91 -1.45 -2.48 16.33
N MET A 92 -0.76 -1.84 15.41
CA MET A 92 -0.79 -0.41 15.18
C MET A 92 -1.60 -0.10 13.92
N ASP A 93 -2.50 0.87 14.02
CA ASP A 93 -3.30 1.42 12.93
C ASP A 93 -2.80 2.82 12.58
N ASP A 94 -2.53 3.09 11.30
CA ASP A 94 -2.15 4.42 10.82
C ASP A 94 -3.39 5.30 10.69
N ILE A 95 -3.59 6.18 11.65
CA ILE A 95 -4.72 7.11 11.69
C ILE A 95 -4.36 8.53 11.26
N SER A 96 -3.17 8.74 10.71
CA SER A 96 -2.64 10.09 10.40
C SER A 96 -2.50 10.40 8.91
N ARG A 97 -2.34 9.39 8.07
CA ARG A 97 -2.05 9.58 6.64
C ARG A 97 -3.18 9.14 5.71
N GLY A 98 -4.36 8.94 6.27
CA GLY A 98 -5.56 8.51 5.58
C GLY A 98 -6.81 8.76 6.40
N PRO A 99 -7.79 7.82 6.37
CA PRO A 99 -9.01 7.90 7.16
C PRO A 99 -8.72 7.88 8.65
N ILE A 100 -9.47 8.65 9.43
CA ILE A 100 -9.44 8.58 10.89
C ILE A 100 -10.66 7.77 11.34
N PRO A 101 -10.48 6.64 12.05
CA PRO A 101 -11.59 5.80 12.47
C PRO A 101 -12.56 6.50 13.42
N THR A 102 -13.85 6.13 13.34
CA THR A 102 -14.84 6.52 14.35
C THR A 102 -14.60 5.77 15.66
N ASN A 103 -15.05 6.32 16.78
CA ASN A 103 -14.99 5.64 18.08
C ASN A 103 -15.66 4.25 18.07
N ASP A 104 -16.74 4.10 17.33
CA ASP A 104 -17.44 2.81 17.21
C ASP A 104 -16.59 1.79 16.45
N PHE A 105 -15.87 2.23 15.42
CA PHE A 105 -14.95 1.38 14.67
C PHE A 105 -13.71 1.02 15.49
N LEU A 106 -13.12 1.96 16.24
CA LEU A 106 -12.02 1.68 17.18
C LEU A 106 -12.44 0.65 18.24
N LYS A 107 -13.64 0.76 18.80
CA LYS A 107 -14.20 -0.26 19.69
C LYS A 107 -14.47 -1.59 18.99
N HIS A 108 -14.80 -1.56 17.69
CA HIS A 108 -14.91 -2.77 16.87
C HIS A 108 -13.56 -3.44 16.70
N GLN A 109 -12.49 -2.69 16.38
CA GLN A 109 -11.13 -3.21 16.29
C GLN A 109 -10.70 -3.85 17.63
N ILE A 110 -10.90 -3.20 18.77
CA ILE A 110 -10.58 -3.76 20.10
C ILE A 110 -11.26 -5.12 20.31
N ARG A 111 -12.56 -5.23 20.01
CA ARG A 111 -13.28 -6.52 20.14
C ARG A 111 -12.72 -7.59 19.20
N ARG A 112 -12.36 -7.22 17.98
CA ARG A 112 -11.79 -8.13 16.99
C ARG A 112 -10.40 -8.61 17.42
N TYR A 113 -9.53 -7.70 17.83
CA TYR A 113 -8.19 -8.00 18.31
C TYR A 113 -8.22 -8.91 19.54
N ALA A 114 -9.05 -8.59 20.51
CA ALA A 114 -9.26 -9.42 21.68
C ALA A 114 -9.73 -10.84 21.34
N GLY A 115 -10.64 -10.96 20.36
CA GLY A 115 -11.10 -12.24 19.82
C GLY A 115 -9.98 -13.06 19.16
N MET A 116 -8.92 -12.42 18.68
CA MET A 116 -7.71 -13.01 18.12
C MET A 116 -6.57 -13.15 19.14
N LYS A 117 -6.80 -12.81 20.41
CA LYS A 117 -5.83 -12.85 21.52
C LYS A 117 -4.65 -11.87 21.35
N ILE A 118 -4.84 -10.78 20.65
CA ILE A 118 -3.96 -9.60 20.66
C ILE A 118 -4.17 -8.90 21.99
N ASN A 119 -3.10 -8.45 22.64
CA ASN A 119 -3.15 -7.86 23.98
C ASN A 119 -2.71 -6.39 24.02
N ASN A 120 -2.26 -5.85 22.92
CA ASN A 120 -1.89 -4.44 22.80
C ASN A 120 -2.43 -3.86 21.49
N MET A 121 -2.82 -2.59 21.53
CA MET A 121 -3.21 -1.79 20.37
C MET A 121 -2.47 -0.47 20.41
N SER A 122 -2.05 0.02 19.27
CA SER A 122 -1.43 1.34 19.12
C SER A 122 -2.01 2.06 17.91
N PHE A 123 -1.65 3.32 17.79
CA PHE A 123 -1.99 4.18 16.66
C PHE A 123 -0.73 4.87 16.19
N TYR A 124 -0.64 5.12 14.87
CA TYR A 124 0.38 6.03 14.38
C TYR A 124 -0.19 7.45 14.36
N ILE A 125 0.41 8.34 15.17
CA ILE A 125 -0.12 9.68 15.43
C ILE A 125 0.91 10.76 15.05
N GLU A 126 0.57 11.56 14.04
CA GLU A 126 1.30 12.78 13.68
C GLU A 126 0.61 14.02 14.26
N HIS A 127 -0.60 14.35 13.76
CA HIS A 127 -1.30 15.61 14.03
C HIS A 127 -2.78 15.44 14.41
N VAL A 128 -3.26 14.22 14.51
CA VAL A 128 -4.71 13.94 14.65
C VAL A 128 -5.20 13.89 16.10
N VAL A 129 -4.40 14.38 17.04
CA VAL A 129 -4.75 14.43 18.47
C VAL A 129 -5.20 15.83 18.87
N GLU A 130 -6.35 15.92 19.53
CA GLU A 130 -6.84 17.16 20.14
C GLU A 130 -6.27 17.30 21.56
N THR A 131 -5.44 18.30 21.77
CA THR A 131 -4.87 18.64 23.06
C THR A 131 -5.43 19.98 23.57
N LYS A 132 -5.37 20.19 24.90
CA LYS A 132 -5.82 21.45 25.51
C LYS A 132 -4.80 22.57 25.29
N THR A 133 -3.51 22.21 25.25
CA THR A 133 -2.42 23.17 25.08
C THR A 133 -2.35 23.67 23.62
N TYR A 134 -2.60 22.78 22.67
CA TYR A 134 -2.56 23.10 21.23
C TYR A 134 -3.88 22.69 20.53
N PRO A 135 -4.99 23.42 20.77
CA PRO A 135 -6.32 23.04 20.26
C PRO A 135 -6.45 23.07 18.73
N ASP A 136 -5.55 23.81 18.07
CA ASP A 136 -5.52 23.95 16.60
C ASP A 136 -4.57 22.94 15.94
N LEU A 137 -4.05 21.95 16.67
CA LEU A 137 -3.16 20.93 16.14
C LEU A 137 -3.91 19.92 15.27
N ALA A 138 -5.01 19.40 15.79
CA ALA A 138 -5.81 18.40 15.09
C ALA A 138 -6.73 19.03 14.02
N PRO A 139 -7.04 18.26 12.96
CA PRO A 139 -8.04 18.70 11.97
C PRO A 139 -9.44 18.81 12.61
N SER A 140 -10.18 19.85 12.23
CA SER A 140 -11.48 20.20 12.85
C SER A 140 -12.57 19.12 12.76
N GLU A 141 -12.46 18.19 11.81
CA GLU A 141 -13.49 17.16 11.55
C GLU A 141 -12.94 15.73 11.74
N GLY A 142 -11.81 15.59 12.42
CA GLY A 142 -11.14 14.29 12.52
C GLY A 142 -10.33 14.06 13.80
N GLY A 143 -10.00 15.11 14.55
CA GLY A 143 -9.20 14.97 15.76
C GLY A 143 -9.78 13.96 16.74
N ILE A 144 -8.90 13.21 17.40
CA ILE A 144 -9.26 12.32 18.53
C ILE A 144 -8.77 13.02 19.80
N SER A 145 -9.67 13.28 20.71
CA SER A 145 -9.32 13.94 21.97
C SER A 145 -8.55 13.00 22.91
N VAL A 146 -7.76 13.60 23.80
CA VAL A 146 -7.07 12.84 24.85
C VAL A 146 -8.07 12.09 25.73
N GLU A 147 -9.24 12.65 25.99
CA GLU A 147 -10.33 12.02 26.70
C GLU A 147 -10.88 10.79 25.99
N GLU A 148 -11.03 10.84 24.64
CA GLU A 148 -11.43 9.68 23.84
C GLU A 148 -10.40 8.56 23.90
N PHE A 149 -9.10 8.86 23.83
CA PHE A 149 -8.04 7.84 24.01
C PHE A 149 -8.11 7.20 25.41
N LYS A 150 -8.42 7.99 26.45
CA LYS A 150 -8.61 7.45 27.79
C LYS A 150 -9.84 6.52 27.88
N GLU A 151 -10.97 6.91 27.30
CA GLU A 151 -12.16 6.06 27.22
C GLU A 151 -11.89 4.77 26.46
N LEU A 152 -11.12 4.84 25.37
CA LEU A 152 -10.71 3.66 24.62
C LEU A 152 -9.78 2.76 25.44
N SER A 153 -8.85 3.33 26.23
CA SER A 153 -8.00 2.56 27.16
C SER A 153 -8.82 1.83 28.20
N GLU A 154 -9.81 2.49 28.79
CA GLU A 154 -10.73 1.89 29.76
C GLU A 154 -11.59 0.80 29.12
N TYR A 155 -12.04 1.02 27.87
CA TYR A 155 -12.80 0.02 27.11
C TYR A 155 -11.92 -1.20 26.76
N ALA A 156 -10.69 -0.99 26.30
CA ALA A 156 -9.75 -2.05 25.97
C ALA A 156 -9.39 -2.93 27.17
N ALA A 157 -9.25 -2.32 28.36
CA ALA A 157 -8.95 -3.05 29.59
C ALA A 157 -10.01 -4.11 29.92
N ALA A 158 -11.30 -3.87 29.62
CA ALA A 158 -12.36 -4.87 29.76
C ALA A 158 -12.19 -6.09 28.85
N TYR A 159 -11.39 -5.97 27.80
CA TYR A 159 -11.00 -7.01 26.85
C TYR A 159 -9.59 -7.55 27.06
N GLN A 160 -8.99 -7.29 28.22
CA GLN A 160 -7.60 -7.69 28.57
C GLN A 160 -6.58 -7.16 27.57
N MET A 161 -6.77 -5.91 27.12
CA MET A 161 -5.91 -5.23 26.16
C MET A 161 -5.45 -3.89 26.71
N GLU A 162 -4.21 -3.52 26.42
CA GLU A 162 -3.65 -2.22 26.73
C GLU A 162 -3.49 -1.37 25.47
N LEU A 163 -3.62 -0.05 25.62
CA LEU A 163 -3.31 0.92 24.57
C LEU A 163 -1.89 1.45 24.75
N VAL A 164 -1.04 1.22 23.76
CA VAL A 164 0.32 1.75 23.66
C VAL A 164 0.24 3.16 23.13
N GLY A 165 0.85 4.11 23.82
CA GLY A 165 0.90 5.49 23.37
C GLY A 165 1.83 5.68 22.17
N ASN A 166 1.48 6.64 21.33
CA ASN A 166 2.28 7.00 20.15
C ASN A 166 2.12 8.48 19.86
N PHE A 167 3.18 9.13 19.47
CA PHE A 167 3.19 10.46 18.84
C PHE A 167 4.57 10.73 18.24
N GLN A 168 4.59 11.02 16.94
CA GLN A 168 5.80 11.29 16.17
C GLN A 168 6.61 12.45 16.76
N SER A 169 7.93 12.32 16.80
CA SER A 169 8.80 13.29 17.51
C SER A 169 9.97 13.86 16.71
N LEU A 170 10.17 13.45 15.46
CA LEU A 170 11.30 13.94 14.66
C LEU A 170 10.96 14.07 13.17
N GLY A 171 10.87 12.97 12.44
CA GLY A 171 10.37 12.94 11.07
C GLY A 171 8.85 13.16 10.98
N HIS A 172 8.28 13.08 9.78
CA HIS A 172 6.83 13.09 9.54
C HIS A 172 6.03 14.26 10.14
N PHE A 173 6.66 15.42 10.30
CA PHE A 173 6.03 16.64 10.84
C PHE A 173 5.38 17.53 9.78
N ALA A 174 5.32 17.10 8.51
CA ALA A 174 4.84 17.93 7.41
C ALA A 174 3.43 18.50 7.66
N ASN A 175 2.51 17.71 8.21
CA ASN A 175 1.15 18.15 8.54
C ASN A 175 1.16 19.25 9.60
N ILE A 176 1.91 19.09 10.67
CA ILE A 176 2.05 20.08 11.76
C ILE A 176 2.75 21.34 11.27
N LEU A 177 3.88 21.20 10.58
CA LEU A 177 4.70 22.32 10.10
C LEU A 177 4.04 23.11 8.94
N SER A 178 3.06 22.53 8.28
CA SER A 178 2.23 23.26 7.29
C SER A 178 1.35 24.31 7.94
N LEU A 179 1.03 24.16 9.24
CA LEU A 179 0.23 25.11 10.00
C LEU A 179 1.09 26.33 10.37
N PRO A 180 0.66 27.57 10.06
CA PRO A 180 1.51 28.76 10.24
C PRO A 180 2.07 28.95 11.64
N GLN A 181 1.31 28.59 12.67
CA GLN A 181 1.68 28.73 14.09
C GLN A 181 2.77 27.75 14.55
N PHE A 182 2.98 26.63 13.83
CA PHE A 182 3.98 25.61 14.19
C PHE A 182 5.19 25.58 13.25
N ARG A 183 5.15 26.33 12.14
CA ARG A 183 6.22 26.33 11.12
C ARG A 183 7.60 26.63 11.68
N HIS A 184 7.69 27.48 12.71
CA HIS A 184 8.94 27.87 13.36
C HIS A 184 9.59 26.75 14.18
N LEU A 185 8.88 25.64 14.43
CA LEU A 185 9.39 24.46 15.13
C LEU A 185 10.20 23.55 14.22
N GLY A 186 10.13 23.72 12.90
CA GLY A 186 10.75 22.84 11.93
C GLY A 186 12.21 23.18 11.62
N ALA A 187 13.05 22.16 11.47
CA ALA A 187 14.35 22.26 10.82
C ALA A 187 14.20 22.31 9.29
N THR A 188 13.21 21.63 8.78
CA THR A 188 12.76 21.64 7.39
C THR A 188 11.22 21.73 7.35
N ASP A 189 10.61 21.58 6.19
CA ASP A 189 9.15 21.58 6.04
C ASP A 189 8.48 20.27 6.50
N ARG A 190 9.25 19.24 6.86
CA ARG A 190 8.76 17.92 7.26
C ARG A 190 9.43 17.30 8.49
N MET A 191 10.44 17.94 9.04
CA MET A 191 11.14 17.45 10.22
C MET A 191 11.21 18.56 11.27
N ILE A 192 10.83 18.25 12.53
CA ILE A 192 10.94 19.17 13.66
C ILE A 192 12.43 19.42 13.98
N ASP A 193 12.75 20.61 14.50
CA ASP A 193 14.13 20.95 14.86
C ASP A 193 14.47 20.44 16.28
N PRO A 194 15.27 19.36 16.41
CA PRO A 194 15.67 18.80 17.69
C PRO A 194 16.57 19.72 18.53
N LEU A 195 17.09 20.80 17.95
CA LEU A 195 17.94 21.79 18.63
C LEU A 195 17.15 23.04 19.02
N ASN A 196 15.92 23.22 18.54
CA ASN A 196 15.06 24.34 18.92
C ASN A 196 14.39 24.09 20.28
N PRO A 197 14.63 24.95 21.30
CA PRO A 197 14.03 24.78 22.61
C PRO A 197 12.50 24.81 22.62
N GLU A 198 11.87 25.60 21.73
CA GLU A 198 10.41 25.68 21.61
C GLU A 198 9.82 24.38 21.02
N ALA A 199 10.53 23.73 20.10
CA ALA A 199 10.16 22.44 19.57
C ALA A 199 10.22 21.34 20.65
N ILE A 200 11.22 21.40 21.52
CA ILE A 200 11.36 20.47 22.65
C ILE A 200 10.27 20.71 23.71
N GLU A 201 9.90 21.95 23.97
CA GLU A 201 8.80 22.30 24.87
C GLU A 201 7.46 21.79 24.30
N PHE A 202 7.22 22.00 23.00
CA PHE A 202 6.06 21.47 22.30
C PHE A 202 5.90 19.95 22.48
N LEU A 203 6.96 19.16 22.23
CA LEU A 203 6.91 17.71 22.43
C LEU A 203 6.64 17.35 23.90
N GLY A 204 7.28 18.04 24.83
CA GLY A 204 7.07 17.82 26.28
C GLY A 204 5.64 18.11 26.71
N ASP A 205 4.98 19.12 26.13
CA ASP A 205 3.59 19.44 26.40
C ASP A 205 2.65 18.37 25.89
N ILE A 206 2.86 17.93 24.63
CA ILE A 206 2.09 16.84 24.01
C ILE A 206 2.18 15.56 24.87
N TYR A 207 3.40 15.14 25.23
CA TYR A 207 3.57 13.92 26.03
C TYR A 207 2.94 14.02 27.42
N ARG A 208 3.00 15.18 28.07
CA ARG A 208 2.37 15.39 29.39
C ARG A 208 0.84 15.26 29.32
N GLU A 209 0.23 15.69 28.22
CA GLU A 209 -1.22 15.53 28.03
C GLU A 209 -1.60 14.11 27.61
N MET A 210 -0.89 13.55 26.62
CA MET A 210 -1.26 12.28 25.99
C MET A 210 -0.91 11.04 26.80
N ALA A 211 0.34 10.97 27.33
CA ALA A 211 0.84 9.72 27.90
C ALA A 211 -0.03 9.13 29.02
N PRO A 212 -0.69 9.93 29.91
CA PRO A 212 -1.59 9.39 30.92
C PRO A 212 -2.87 8.75 30.38
N ALA A 213 -3.27 9.05 29.13
CA ALA A 213 -4.47 8.47 28.52
C ALA A 213 -4.26 7.03 28.03
N PHE A 214 -3.02 6.63 27.80
CA PHE A 214 -2.66 5.31 27.33
C PHE A 214 -2.31 4.38 28.50
N SER A 215 -2.95 3.21 28.56
CA SER A 215 -2.83 2.29 29.69
C SER A 215 -1.52 1.50 29.72
N SER A 216 -0.89 1.27 28.58
CA SER A 216 0.36 0.52 28.49
C SER A 216 1.53 1.25 29.15
N GLU A 217 2.47 0.49 29.70
CA GLU A 217 3.77 1.02 30.13
C GLU A 217 4.65 1.46 28.96
N TYR A 218 4.32 1.06 27.72
CA TYR A 218 5.08 1.41 26.53
C TYR A 218 4.54 2.67 25.85
N PHE A 219 5.44 3.42 25.21
CA PHE A 219 5.12 4.58 24.38
C PHE A 219 6.12 4.65 23.21
N THR A 220 5.62 4.89 22.01
CA THR A 220 6.43 4.99 20.79
C THR A 220 6.49 6.44 20.31
N PRO A 221 7.62 7.14 20.45
CA PRO A 221 7.84 8.45 19.85
C PRO A 221 8.27 8.39 18.39
N ASP A 222 8.18 7.23 17.77
CA ASP A 222 8.54 6.85 16.39
C ASP A 222 10.02 7.10 16.08
N LEU A 223 10.42 8.32 15.68
CA LEU A 223 11.82 8.70 15.40
C LEU A 223 12.38 8.10 14.09
N ASP A 224 11.52 7.56 13.23
CA ASP A 224 11.86 6.99 11.94
C ASP A 224 12.01 8.05 10.84
N GLU A 225 12.62 7.62 9.74
CA GLU A 225 12.74 8.37 8.49
C GLU A 225 13.20 9.84 8.62
N ALA A 226 14.07 10.10 9.60
CA ALA A 226 14.61 11.43 9.87
C ALA A 226 15.71 11.81 8.85
N TRP A 227 15.40 11.76 7.55
CA TRP A 227 16.35 11.95 6.45
C TRP A 227 16.98 13.35 6.38
N ASP A 228 16.40 14.33 7.08
CA ASP A 228 16.81 15.73 6.99
C ASP A 228 17.77 16.17 8.12
N LEU A 229 18.36 15.24 8.89
CA LEU A 229 19.28 15.53 9.99
C LEU A 229 20.53 16.37 9.60
N SER A 230 20.80 16.50 8.30
CA SER A 230 21.91 17.34 7.78
C SER A 230 21.41 18.48 6.90
N ARG A 231 20.12 18.83 6.96
CA ARG A 231 19.49 19.82 6.06
C ARG A 231 18.84 20.97 6.85
N GLY A 232 18.42 21.99 6.11
CA GLY A 232 17.73 23.15 6.68
C GLY A 232 18.54 23.82 7.78
N GLU A 233 17.90 24.10 8.90
CA GLU A 233 18.52 24.76 10.07
C GLU A 233 19.62 23.88 10.70
N LEU A 234 19.61 22.56 10.49
CA LEU A 234 20.59 21.64 11.05
C LEU A 234 21.90 21.56 10.27
N THR A 235 22.01 22.14 9.06
CA THR A 235 23.23 22.04 8.22
C THR A 235 24.51 22.43 8.97
N GLY A 236 24.48 23.51 9.73
CA GLY A 236 25.64 23.99 10.49
C GLY A 236 25.99 23.10 11.69
N ALA A 237 24.99 22.61 12.41
CA ALA A 237 25.19 21.71 13.56
C ALA A 237 25.66 20.33 13.08
N ALA A 238 25.08 19.79 12.01
CA ALA A 238 25.47 18.52 11.42
C ALA A 238 26.94 18.51 10.93
N ALA A 239 27.41 19.63 10.39
CA ALA A 239 28.81 19.79 10.00
C ALA A 239 29.77 19.81 11.20
N GLN A 240 29.32 20.23 12.39
CA GLN A 240 30.14 20.33 13.58
C GLN A 240 30.13 19.06 14.45
N MET A 241 28.96 18.44 14.66
CA MET A 241 28.80 17.34 15.61
C MET A 241 28.36 16.03 14.96
N GLY A 242 27.96 16.06 13.70
CA GLY A 242 27.44 14.91 12.95
C GLY A 242 25.95 14.64 13.17
N PRO A 243 25.25 14.08 12.16
CA PRO A 243 23.81 13.76 12.25
C PRO A 243 23.52 12.70 13.32
N ALA A 244 24.37 11.68 13.46
CA ALA A 244 24.24 10.64 14.47
C ALA A 244 24.17 11.20 15.90
N ARG A 245 24.98 12.21 16.20
CA ARG A 245 24.99 12.86 17.52
C ARG A 245 23.73 13.69 17.76
N ILE A 246 23.24 14.41 16.75
CA ILE A 246 21.99 15.18 16.83
C ILE A 246 20.84 14.23 17.13
N TYR A 247 20.77 13.12 16.40
CA TYR A 247 19.76 12.08 16.62
C TYR A 247 19.83 11.47 18.02
N ALA A 248 21.01 11.02 18.45
CA ALA A 248 21.19 10.37 19.75
C ALA A 248 20.82 11.29 20.92
N ASP A 249 21.18 12.58 20.84
CA ASP A 249 20.84 13.58 21.86
C ASP A 249 19.34 13.83 21.93
N HIS A 250 18.66 13.81 20.75
CA HIS A 250 17.20 13.94 20.67
C HIS A 250 16.50 12.71 21.26
N VAL A 251 16.88 11.50 20.83
CA VAL A 251 16.38 10.23 21.39
C VAL A 251 16.48 10.21 22.90
N THR A 252 17.66 10.54 23.45
CA THR A 252 17.89 10.55 24.91
C THR A 252 17.00 11.55 25.63
N ARG A 253 16.72 12.70 25.00
CA ARG A 253 15.84 13.73 25.55
C ARG A 253 14.40 13.30 25.57
N VAL A 254 13.91 12.75 24.46
CA VAL A 254 12.52 12.24 24.33
C VAL A 254 12.30 11.08 25.31
N ASP A 255 13.23 10.14 25.38
CA ASP A 255 13.19 9.03 26.35
C ASP A 255 13.09 9.53 27.79
N SER A 256 13.91 10.56 28.16
CA SER A 256 13.85 11.16 29.50
C SER A 256 12.49 11.78 29.82
N MET A 257 11.82 12.40 28.83
CA MET A 257 10.47 12.95 28.99
C MET A 257 9.44 11.84 29.25
N LEU A 258 9.47 10.78 28.45
CA LEU A 258 8.55 9.65 28.57
C LEU A 258 8.77 8.86 29.87
N ARG A 259 10.01 8.65 30.28
CA ARG A 259 10.33 8.03 31.58
C ARG A 259 9.84 8.84 32.77
N ALA A 260 9.93 10.18 32.71
CA ALA A 260 9.38 11.04 33.73
C ALA A 260 7.86 10.90 33.90
N LEU A 261 7.19 10.42 32.84
CA LEU A 261 5.75 10.09 32.82
C LEU A 261 5.46 8.60 33.09
N GLY A 262 6.49 7.83 33.47
CA GLY A 262 6.36 6.40 33.80
C GLY A 262 6.26 5.47 32.60
N LYS A 263 6.68 5.93 31.41
CA LYS A 263 6.65 5.15 30.17
C LYS A 263 8.01 4.56 29.81
N LYS A 264 8.02 3.39 29.19
CA LYS A 264 9.16 2.78 28.51
C LYS A 264 9.11 3.09 27.03
N THR A 265 10.23 3.48 26.47
CA THR A 265 10.30 3.98 25.09
C THR A 265 10.55 2.84 24.10
N ILE A 266 9.77 2.78 23.03
CA ILE A 266 10.03 1.96 21.84
C ILE A 266 10.33 2.92 20.70
N ILE A 267 11.44 2.76 19.98
CA ILE A 267 11.78 3.58 18.80
C ILE A 267 12.00 2.69 17.56
N TRP A 268 11.73 3.22 16.38
CA TRP A 268 12.03 2.54 15.14
C TRP A 268 13.54 2.50 14.85
N GLY A 269 13.99 1.40 14.24
CA GLY A 269 15.42 1.08 14.16
C GLY A 269 16.14 1.52 12.89
N ASP A 270 15.46 2.13 11.90
CA ASP A 270 16.04 2.48 10.61
C ASP A 270 17.21 3.45 10.70
N ILE A 271 17.07 4.54 11.46
CA ILE A 271 18.14 5.54 11.62
C ILE A 271 19.36 4.97 12.36
N VAL A 272 19.17 4.09 13.35
CA VAL A 272 20.31 3.45 14.04
C VAL A 272 20.99 2.39 13.18
N LEU A 273 20.30 1.81 12.20
CA LEU A 273 20.92 0.92 11.21
C LEU A 273 21.71 1.70 10.16
N GLU A 274 21.26 2.90 9.77
CA GLU A 274 21.99 3.81 8.90
C GLU A 274 23.21 4.45 9.62
N HIS A 275 23.08 4.72 10.94
CA HIS A 275 24.09 5.32 11.81
C HIS A 275 24.41 4.42 13.02
N PRO A 276 25.10 3.28 12.85
CA PRO A 276 25.31 2.30 13.92
C PRO A 276 26.00 2.86 15.17
N GLU A 277 26.77 3.92 15.04
CA GLU A 277 27.42 4.62 16.18
C GLU A 277 26.41 5.18 17.17
N VAL A 278 25.16 5.42 16.78
CA VAL A 278 24.08 5.86 17.67
C VAL A 278 23.79 4.83 18.76
N LEU A 279 23.93 3.54 18.44
CA LEU A 279 23.69 2.46 19.40
C LEU A 279 24.59 2.55 20.65
N ASP A 280 25.77 3.15 20.55
CA ASP A 280 26.67 3.41 21.69
C ASP A 280 26.37 4.71 22.45
N MET A 281 25.49 5.57 21.92
CA MET A 281 25.21 6.90 22.46
C MET A 281 23.88 6.99 23.21
N ILE A 282 22.95 6.05 22.98
CA ILE A 282 21.60 6.08 23.56
C ILE A 282 21.44 5.11 24.74
N PRO A 283 20.48 5.35 25.67
CA PRO A 283 20.20 4.45 26.79
C PRO A 283 19.88 3.03 26.33
N LYS A 284 20.47 2.02 26.99
CA LYS A 284 20.34 0.61 26.61
C LYS A 284 19.01 -0.04 27.00
N ASP A 285 18.20 0.61 27.76
CA ASP A 285 16.86 0.19 28.17
C ASP A 285 15.73 0.76 27.28
N ILE A 286 16.09 1.50 26.22
CA ILE A 286 15.22 1.78 25.07
C ILE A 286 15.00 0.46 24.31
N ILE A 287 13.77 0.21 23.89
CA ILE A 287 13.40 -0.95 23.09
C ILE A 287 13.47 -0.56 21.61
N MET A 288 14.13 -1.39 20.80
CA MET A 288 14.29 -1.14 19.38
C MET A 288 13.21 -1.84 18.55
N GLY A 289 12.51 -1.12 17.69
CA GLY A 289 11.55 -1.65 16.74
C GLY A 289 12.21 -1.98 15.39
N ALA A 290 12.53 -3.23 15.14
CA ALA A 290 13.03 -3.67 13.83
C ALA A 290 11.85 -3.80 12.87
N TRP A 291 11.84 -3.07 11.76
CA TRP A 291 10.75 -3.09 10.78
C TRP A 291 11.23 -3.34 9.35
N ASP A 292 10.45 -4.09 8.60
CA ASP A 292 10.53 -4.28 7.15
C ASP A 292 9.25 -4.97 6.67
N TYR A 293 8.82 -4.65 5.45
CA TYR A 293 7.55 -5.15 4.90
C TYR A 293 7.74 -6.04 3.67
N SER A 294 8.99 -6.31 3.29
CA SER A 294 9.31 -7.17 2.16
C SER A 294 9.02 -8.65 2.45
N ALA A 295 8.83 -9.43 1.39
CA ALA A 295 8.71 -10.89 1.49
C ALA A 295 10.10 -11.57 1.57
N SER A 296 10.99 -11.04 2.41
CA SER A 296 12.35 -11.54 2.57
C SER A 296 12.39 -12.92 3.22
N GLU A 297 13.42 -13.70 2.88
CA GLU A 297 13.69 -14.99 3.54
C GLU A 297 14.32 -14.83 4.92
N SER A 298 15.06 -13.72 5.16
CA SER A 298 15.71 -13.40 6.43
C SER A 298 15.67 -11.90 6.71
N PHE A 299 15.55 -11.56 7.98
CA PHE A 299 15.56 -10.21 8.54
C PHE A 299 16.76 -9.98 9.48
N ALA A 300 17.78 -10.82 9.39
CA ALA A 300 18.98 -10.75 10.21
C ALA A 300 19.66 -9.37 10.15
N SER A 301 19.68 -8.71 8.97
CA SER A 301 20.26 -7.39 8.80
C SER A 301 19.58 -6.29 9.61
N PHE A 302 18.31 -6.48 9.97
CA PHE A 302 17.55 -5.55 10.82
C PHE A 302 17.66 -5.89 12.32
N ILE A 303 17.82 -7.19 12.66
CA ILE A 303 17.78 -7.67 14.04
C ILE A 303 19.20 -7.76 14.66
N ASP A 304 20.16 -8.32 13.93
CA ASP A 304 21.47 -8.66 14.49
C ASP A 304 22.23 -7.44 15.05
N PRO A 305 22.27 -6.27 14.37
CA PRO A 305 22.95 -5.10 14.92
C PRO A 305 22.38 -4.64 16.29
N LEU A 306 21.05 -4.80 16.49
CA LEU A 306 20.37 -4.40 17.71
C LEU A 306 20.69 -5.37 18.86
N THR A 307 20.65 -6.66 18.59
CA THR A 307 20.95 -7.71 19.57
C THR A 307 22.44 -7.72 19.95
N GLU A 308 23.35 -7.55 18.98
CA GLU A 308 24.79 -7.46 19.21
C GLU A 308 25.16 -6.24 20.05
N ALA A 309 24.41 -5.12 19.88
CA ALA A 309 24.56 -3.94 20.70
C ALA A 309 23.90 -4.06 22.11
N GLY A 310 23.19 -5.15 22.39
CA GLY A 310 22.60 -5.46 23.69
C GLY A 310 21.29 -4.74 23.99
N PHE A 311 20.49 -4.42 22.97
CA PHE A 311 19.15 -3.86 23.14
C PHE A 311 18.09 -4.96 23.16
N ASP A 312 17.06 -4.75 23.98
CA ASP A 312 15.78 -5.43 23.78
C ASP A 312 15.12 -4.93 22.50
N PHE A 313 14.41 -5.80 21.80
CA PHE A 313 13.80 -5.43 20.54
C PHE A 313 12.42 -6.06 20.32
N THR A 314 11.59 -5.34 19.60
CA THR A 314 10.38 -5.83 18.96
C THR A 314 10.62 -6.00 17.46
N ILE A 315 9.87 -6.87 16.84
CA ILE A 315 9.80 -6.97 15.38
C ILE A 315 8.49 -6.36 14.90
N ALA A 316 8.54 -5.68 13.76
CA ALA A 316 7.39 -5.01 13.18
C ALA A 316 7.13 -5.47 11.73
N PRO A 317 6.56 -6.69 11.56
CA PRO A 317 5.96 -7.05 10.29
C PRO A 317 4.71 -6.22 10.05
N GLY A 318 4.24 -6.17 8.81
CA GLY A 318 3.07 -5.36 8.53
C GLY A 318 2.23 -5.83 7.35
N VAL A 319 1.07 -5.20 7.24
CA VAL A 319 0.25 -5.17 6.04
C VAL A 319 0.38 -3.80 5.41
N LEU A 320 0.71 -3.78 4.11
CA LEU A 320 0.82 -2.55 3.35
C LEU A 320 -0.47 -2.33 2.58
N ASN A 321 -1.26 -1.41 3.06
CA ASN A 321 -2.44 -0.90 2.38
C ASN A 321 -2.15 0.40 1.61
N SER A 322 -1.02 1.03 1.91
CA SER A 322 -0.57 2.29 1.29
C SER A 322 -0.72 2.29 -0.22
N ASN A 323 -1.53 3.22 -0.74
CA ASN A 323 -1.81 3.39 -2.17
C ASN A 323 -2.30 2.12 -2.89
N ARG A 324 -2.89 1.15 -2.18
CA ARG A 324 -3.46 -0.08 -2.71
C ARG A 324 -4.96 -0.11 -2.47
N LEU A 325 -5.70 -0.74 -3.37
CA LEU A 325 -7.13 -1.00 -3.19
C LEU A 325 -7.37 -2.26 -2.34
N ILE A 326 -6.37 -3.14 -2.29
CA ILE A 326 -6.34 -4.33 -1.43
C ILE A 326 -4.89 -4.71 -1.14
N PRO A 327 -4.55 -5.18 0.08
CA PRO A 327 -3.20 -5.65 0.40
C PRO A 327 -2.74 -6.82 -0.47
N ASP A 328 -1.43 -6.93 -0.70
CA ASP A 328 -0.83 -8.15 -1.23
C ASP A 328 -0.65 -9.16 -0.09
N PHE A 329 -1.60 -10.09 0.05
CA PHE A 329 -1.59 -11.08 1.13
C PHE A 329 -0.48 -12.12 0.99
N ARG A 330 0.07 -12.37 -0.20
CA ARG A 330 1.20 -13.29 -0.38
C ARG A 330 2.47 -12.67 0.17
N MET A 331 2.69 -11.39 -0.11
CA MET A 331 3.78 -10.62 0.48
C MET A 331 3.59 -10.52 2.01
N THR A 332 2.42 -10.10 2.46
CA THR A 332 2.06 -9.96 3.87
C THR A 332 2.27 -11.24 4.68
N THR A 333 1.77 -12.38 4.20
CA THR A 333 1.90 -13.66 4.93
C THR A 333 3.33 -14.16 4.96
N THR A 334 4.10 -13.93 3.90
CA THR A 334 5.53 -14.29 3.86
C THR A 334 6.34 -13.44 4.84
N ASN A 335 6.12 -12.12 4.82
CA ASN A 335 6.72 -11.16 5.75
C ASN A 335 6.44 -11.54 7.21
N ILE A 336 5.15 -11.65 7.58
CA ILE A 336 4.73 -11.99 8.94
C ILE A 336 5.38 -13.29 9.42
N ARG A 337 5.26 -14.36 8.64
CA ARG A 337 5.80 -15.67 9.02
C ARG A 337 7.30 -15.63 9.25
N ASN A 338 8.05 -15.13 8.27
CA ASN A 338 9.50 -15.19 8.30
C ASN A 338 10.06 -14.25 9.39
N PHE A 339 9.50 -13.03 9.49
CA PHE A 339 9.99 -12.07 10.47
C PHE A 339 9.66 -12.50 11.91
N ILE A 340 8.44 -12.99 12.17
CA ILE A 340 8.07 -13.46 13.51
C ILE A 340 8.92 -14.68 13.92
N ASN A 341 9.13 -15.63 13.00
CA ASN A 341 9.94 -16.80 13.31
C ASN A 341 11.38 -16.44 13.65
N GLU A 342 12.03 -15.59 12.82
CA GLU A 342 13.40 -15.17 13.06
C GLU A 342 13.50 -14.31 14.32
N GLY A 343 12.58 -13.36 14.53
CA GLY A 343 12.54 -12.55 15.74
C GLY A 343 12.36 -13.37 17.01
N TYR A 344 11.47 -14.36 16.99
CA TYR A 344 11.27 -15.27 18.11
C TYR A 344 12.54 -16.11 18.41
N GLU A 345 13.20 -16.66 17.39
CA GLU A 345 14.45 -17.41 17.54
C GLU A 345 15.59 -16.54 18.10
N LYS A 346 15.60 -15.25 17.78
CA LYS A 346 16.58 -14.28 18.26
C LYS A 346 16.19 -13.58 19.59
N GLY A 347 15.04 -13.95 20.17
CA GLY A 347 14.61 -13.50 21.49
C GLY A 347 13.93 -12.14 21.52
N CYS A 348 13.13 -11.77 20.49
CA CYS A 348 12.30 -10.57 20.53
C CYS A 348 11.39 -10.57 21.76
N ILE A 349 11.19 -9.40 22.36
CA ILE A 349 10.25 -9.24 23.49
C ILE A 349 8.80 -9.14 23.04
N GLY A 350 8.57 -8.87 21.74
CA GLY A 350 7.22 -8.70 21.19
C GLY A 350 7.16 -8.51 19.70
N VAL A 351 5.91 -8.53 19.20
CA VAL A 351 5.54 -8.16 17.85
C VAL A 351 4.75 -6.85 17.89
N TYR A 352 5.22 -5.87 17.13
CA TYR A 352 4.58 -4.58 16.93
C TYR A 352 4.09 -4.49 15.48
N PHE A 353 3.02 -5.22 15.17
CA PHE A 353 2.48 -5.31 13.82
C PHE A 353 1.91 -3.97 13.36
N THR A 354 2.17 -3.59 12.13
CA THR A 354 1.74 -2.31 11.56
C THR A 354 0.78 -2.47 10.40
N ALA A 355 -0.24 -1.61 10.34
CA ALA A 355 -1.13 -1.39 9.22
C ALA A 355 -0.95 0.05 8.74
N TRP A 356 -0.43 0.23 7.52
CA TRP A 356 -0.11 1.54 6.95
C TRP A 356 -1.12 1.97 5.91
N ASP A 357 -1.64 3.18 6.05
CA ASP A 357 -2.79 3.71 5.34
C ASP A 357 -2.47 4.89 4.39
N ASP A 358 -1.23 5.05 3.97
CA ASP A 358 -0.85 6.13 3.07
C ASP A 358 -1.70 6.16 1.79
N GLY A 359 -2.46 7.24 1.58
CA GLY A 359 -3.19 7.50 0.34
C GLY A 359 -4.72 7.48 0.40
N GLY A 360 -5.34 6.86 1.40
CA GLY A 360 -6.72 7.08 1.79
C GLY A 360 -7.86 6.58 0.89
N LEU A 361 -7.63 5.72 -0.10
CA LEU A 361 -8.69 5.07 -0.91
C LEU A 361 -8.97 3.61 -0.53
N HIS A 362 -8.51 3.19 0.61
CA HIS A 362 -8.72 1.86 1.15
C HIS A 362 -9.41 1.96 2.51
N PHE A 363 -9.71 0.81 3.07
CA PHE A 363 -10.35 0.69 4.38
C PHE A 363 -9.56 -0.28 5.25
N PHE A 364 -9.47 -0.02 6.54
CA PHE A 364 -8.84 -0.93 7.49
C PHE A 364 -9.44 -2.35 7.44
N SER A 365 -10.72 -2.44 7.09
CA SER A 365 -11.41 -3.73 6.98
C SER A 365 -10.81 -4.70 5.94
N HIS A 366 -9.93 -4.23 5.05
CA HIS A 366 -9.14 -5.11 4.18
C HIS A 366 -8.03 -5.87 4.92
N ASP A 367 -7.57 -5.37 6.07
CA ASP A 367 -6.40 -5.85 6.78
C ASP A 367 -6.68 -7.04 7.71
N TRP A 368 -7.95 -7.36 7.96
CA TRP A 368 -8.34 -8.39 8.93
C TRP A 368 -7.67 -9.75 8.73
N TYR A 369 -7.39 -10.12 7.48
CA TYR A 369 -6.68 -11.36 7.20
C TYR A 369 -5.22 -11.31 7.67
N GLY A 370 -4.50 -10.22 7.35
CA GLY A 370 -3.14 -9.99 7.82
C GLY A 370 -3.03 -9.91 9.33
N VAL A 371 -3.95 -9.16 9.96
CA VAL A 371 -4.05 -9.04 11.43
C VAL A 371 -4.27 -10.41 12.10
N ALA A 372 -5.18 -11.22 11.55
CA ALA A 372 -5.45 -12.55 12.10
C ALA A 372 -4.25 -13.50 11.94
N TYR A 373 -3.55 -13.42 10.80
CA TYR A 373 -2.35 -14.22 10.57
C TYR A 373 -1.21 -13.82 11.49
N ASN A 374 -1.01 -12.51 11.70
CA ASN A 374 -0.08 -11.98 12.68
C ASN A 374 -0.41 -12.48 14.10
N ALA A 375 -1.67 -12.41 14.51
CA ALA A 375 -2.11 -12.87 15.82
C ALA A 375 -1.81 -14.36 16.05
N GLU A 376 -2.05 -15.21 15.05
CA GLU A 376 -1.74 -16.62 15.13
C GLU A 376 -0.24 -16.90 15.20
N GLN A 377 0.57 -16.25 14.34
CA GLN A 377 2.03 -16.41 14.33
C GLN A 377 2.66 -15.86 15.62
N SER A 378 2.15 -14.78 16.18
CA SER A 378 2.62 -14.21 17.46
C SER A 378 2.26 -15.10 18.65
N TRP A 379 1.08 -15.73 18.62
CA TRP A 379 0.66 -16.68 19.65
C TRP A 379 1.53 -17.94 19.63
N ARG A 380 1.80 -18.48 18.43
CA ARG A 380 2.60 -19.68 18.24
C ARG A 380 3.39 -19.66 16.94
N PRO A 381 4.64 -19.17 16.95
CA PRO A 381 5.52 -19.16 15.78
C PRO A 381 5.75 -20.55 15.19
N ASN A 382 6.19 -20.62 13.92
CA ASN A 382 6.53 -21.85 13.19
C ASN A 382 5.38 -22.86 13.11
N ARG A 383 4.15 -22.38 13.12
CA ARG A 383 2.99 -23.25 13.02
C ARG A 383 2.61 -23.50 11.56
N ASP A 384 1.82 -24.48 11.39
CA ASP A 384 1.11 -25.10 10.26
C ASP A 384 1.15 -24.37 8.88
N PRO A 385 0.94 -25.11 7.79
CA PRO A 385 0.76 -24.52 6.45
C PRO A 385 -0.33 -23.45 6.41
N LEU A 386 -0.18 -22.48 5.50
CA LEU A 386 -1.11 -21.37 5.34
C LEU A 386 -2.56 -21.84 5.10
N GLU A 387 -2.73 -22.96 4.38
CA GLU A 387 -4.05 -23.53 4.10
C GLU A 387 -4.80 -24.00 5.36
N GLU A 388 -4.08 -24.39 6.42
CA GLU A 388 -4.69 -24.73 7.70
C GLU A 388 -5.11 -23.47 8.47
N PHE A 389 -4.32 -22.40 8.40
CA PHE A 389 -4.69 -21.10 8.92
C PHE A 389 -5.94 -20.59 8.21
N ASP A 390 -6.00 -20.64 6.87
CA ASP A 390 -7.17 -20.24 6.09
C ASP A 390 -8.46 -20.87 6.57
N GLN A 391 -8.41 -22.19 6.86
CA GLN A 391 -9.57 -22.91 7.39
C GLN A 391 -9.97 -22.44 8.80
N ARG A 392 -8.98 -22.15 9.66
CA ARG A 392 -9.24 -21.64 11.01
C ARG A 392 -9.80 -20.22 10.97
N PHE A 393 -9.22 -19.37 10.13
CA PHE A 393 -9.68 -18.00 9.88
C PHE A 393 -11.12 -17.98 9.39
N SER A 394 -11.43 -18.71 8.32
CA SER A 394 -12.77 -18.79 7.77
C SER A 394 -13.79 -19.25 8.81
N ARG A 395 -13.53 -20.39 9.45
CA ARG A 395 -14.47 -21.00 10.40
C ARG A 395 -14.56 -20.22 11.71
N GLY A 396 -13.43 -19.85 12.29
CA GLY A 396 -13.38 -19.23 13.61
C GLY A 396 -13.86 -17.79 13.62
N ILE A 397 -13.72 -17.06 12.53
CA ILE A 397 -14.09 -15.65 12.43
C ILE A 397 -15.44 -15.47 11.74
N TYR A 398 -15.62 -16.05 10.56
CA TYR A 398 -16.84 -15.85 9.76
C TYR A 398 -17.85 -16.97 9.87
N GLY A 399 -17.47 -18.15 10.39
CA GLY A 399 -18.32 -19.35 10.36
C GLY A 399 -18.33 -20.04 9.01
N ASP A 400 -17.50 -19.60 8.09
CA ASP A 400 -17.38 -20.10 6.72
C ASP A 400 -16.76 -21.49 6.68
N GLN A 401 -17.60 -22.50 6.43
CA GLN A 401 -17.19 -23.91 6.39
C GLN A 401 -16.51 -24.30 5.06
N ALA A 402 -16.72 -23.51 4.02
CA ALA A 402 -16.24 -23.79 2.67
C ALA A 402 -14.91 -23.11 2.32
N ASN A 403 -14.35 -22.34 3.27
CA ASN A 403 -13.13 -21.56 3.09
C ASN A 403 -13.22 -20.55 1.94
N LEU A 404 -14.38 -19.90 1.81
CA LEU A 404 -14.67 -18.99 0.70
C LEU A 404 -13.93 -17.66 0.84
N VAL A 405 -13.85 -17.13 2.08
CA VAL A 405 -13.26 -15.80 2.33
C VAL A 405 -11.77 -15.75 1.95
N PRO A 406 -10.86 -16.59 2.47
CA PRO A 406 -9.46 -16.59 2.03
C PRO A 406 -9.31 -16.88 0.54
N ARG A 407 -10.10 -17.81 0.00
CA ARG A 407 -10.08 -18.08 -1.44
C ARG A 407 -10.44 -16.85 -2.27
N ALA A 408 -11.43 -16.07 -1.85
CA ALA A 408 -11.79 -14.82 -2.50
C ALA A 408 -10.66 -13.80 -2.43
N LEU A 409 -10.03 -13.62 -1.26
CA LEU A 409 -8.90 -12.72 -1.06
C LEU A 409 -7.71 -13.09 -1.94
N PHE A 410 -7.28 -14.36 -1.95
CA PHE A 410 -6.17 -14.81 -2.78
C PHE A 410 -6.50 -14.84 -4.27
N THR A 411 -7.77 -15.04 -4.63
CA THR A 411 -8.22 -14.87 -6.02
C THR A 411 -8.07 -13.42 -6.46
N LEU A 412 -8.44 -12.46 -5.61
CA LEU A 412 -8.28 -11.04 -5.89
C LEU A 412 -6.79 -10.63 -5.92
N ASN A 413 -5.93 -11.28 -5.15
CA ASN A 413 -4.49 -11.03 -5.16
C ASN A 413 -3.79 -11.38 -6.49
N HIS A 414 -4.40 -12.14 -7.39
CA HIS A 414 -3.86 -12.28 -8.74
C HIS A 414 -3.76 -10.93 -9.47
N LEU A 415 -4.57 -9.95 -9.06
CA LEU A 415 -4.52 -8.60 -9.63
C LEU A 415 -3.20 -7.87 -9.34
N THR A 416 -2.50 -8.22 -8.27
CA THR A 416 -1.19 -7.64 -7.95
C THR A 416 -0.08 -8.08 -8.92
N ASP A 417 -0.29 -9.15 -9.69
CA ASP A 417 0.65 -9.65 -10.69
C ASP A 417 0.32 -9.15 -12.11
N LEU A 418 -0.89 -8.62 -12.31
CA LEU A 418 -1.32 -8.19 -13.63
C LEU A 418 -0.80 -6.78 -13.93
N ALA A 419 -0.30 -6.60 -15.14
CA ALA A 419 0.25 -5.34 -15.57
C ALA A 419 -0.64 -4.11 -15.37
N PRO A 420 -1.95 -4.14 -15.67
CA PRO A 420 -2.78 -2.98 -15.45
C PRO A 420 -2.94 -2.59 -13.98
N THR A 421 -2.69 -3.51 -13.06
CA THR A 421 -2.98 -3.38 -11.62
C THR A 421 -1.81 -3.75 -10.73
N PHE A 422 -0.62 -3.98 -11.30
CA PHE A 422 0.58 -4.52 -10.64
C PHE A 422 1.03 -3.68 -9.44
N GLU A 423 1.16 -2.39 -9.61
CA GLU A 423 1.63 -1.53 -8.52
C GLU A 423 0.46 -0.82 -7.86
N MET A 424 0.75 -0.11 -6.79
CA MET A 424 -0.09 0.89 -6.13
C MET A 424 -1.47 1.02 -6.79
N ASN A 425 -2.34 0.05 -6.53
CA ASN A 425 -3.58 -0.14 -7.29
C ASN A 425 -4.52 1.07 -7.27
N SER A 426 -4.41 1.92 -6.25
CA SER A 426 -5.11 3.20 -6.20
C SER A 426 -4.69 4.12 -7.35
N ASN A 427 -3.41 4.13 -7.73
CA ASN A 427 -2.93 4.94 -8.85
C ASN A 427 -3.61 4.57 -10.17
N VAL A 428 -4.00 3.30 -10.34
CA VAL A 428 -4.77 2.85 -11.50
C VAL A 428 -6.17 3.43 -11.52
N PHE A 429 -6.79 3.60 -10.34
CA PHE A 429 -8.09 4.26 -10.22
C PHE A 429 -7.99 5.77 -10.52
N TYR A 430 -6.91 6.41 -10.13
CA TYR A 430 -6.67 7.84 -10.41
C TYR A 430 -6.33 8.14 -11.88
N LYS A 431 -5.86 7.17 -12.66
CA LYS A 431 -5.57 7.39 -14.09
C LYS A 431 -6.84 7.77 -14.85
N ALA A 432 -6.73 8.82 -15.65
CA ALA A 432 -7.84 9.32 -16.44
C ALA A 432 -8.39 8.22 -17.37
N LEU A 433 -9.69 7.94 -17.25
CA LEU A 433 -10.41 7.02 -18.13
C LEU A 433 -10.82 7.70 -19.43
N VAL A 434 -11.21 8.97 -19.34
CA VAL A 434 -11.65 9.79 -20.46
C VAL A 434 -10.48 10.72 -20.82
N PRO A 435 -10.00 10.74 -22.08
CA PRO A 435 -8.93 11.64 -22.50
C PRO A 435 -9.32 13.10 -22.33
N GLU A 436 -8.36 13.96 -22.07
CA GLU A 436 -8.58 15.40 -22.17
C GLU A 436 -8.93 15.79 -23.61
N ARG A 437 -9.61 16.92 -23.77
CA ARG A 437 -9.98 17.43 -25.09
C ARG A 437 -8.73 17.70 -25.94
N GLY A 438 -8.69 17.15 -27.13
CA GLY A 438 -7.53 17.21 -28.00
C GLY A 438 -6.56 16.03 -27.86
N ASN A 439 -6.66 15.23 -26.80
CA ASN A 439 -5.76 14.13 -26.51
C ASN A 439 -6.35 12.75 -26.87
N ARG A 440 -5.49 11.73 -26.84
CA ARG A 440 -5.81 10.33 -27.08
C ARG A 440 -5.47 9.48 -25.86
N VAL A 441 -6.22 8.38 -25.66
CA VAL A 441 -5.92 7.34 -24.67
C VAL A 441 -5.98 5.98 -25.35
N THR A 442 -5.10 5.06 -24.94
CA THR A 442 -5.12 3.65 -25.38
C THR A 442 -5.33 2.71 -24.20
N PHE A 443 -6.08 1.62 -24.40
CA PHE A 443 -6.32 0.59 -23.40
C PHE A 443 -6.01 -0.81 -23.96
N ASP A 444 -5.28 -1.61 -23.17
CA ASP A 444 -5.14 -3.06 -23.42
C ASP A 444 -6.42 -3.78 -23.00
N ALA A 445 -7.31 -4.00 -23.97
CA ALA A 445 -8.60 -4.63 -23.71
C ALA A 445 -8.46 -6.08 -23.19
N SER A 446 -7.39 -6.81 -23.57
CA SER A 446 -7.18 -8.20 -23.16
C SER A 446 -6.70 -8.29 -21.72
N ALA A 447 -5.76 -7.44 -21.33
CA ALA A 447 -5.27 -7.36 -19.96
C ALA A 447 -6.38 -6.93 -18.98
N TRP A 448 -7.22 -5.96 -19.37
CA TRP A 448 -8.37 -5.56 -18.56
C TRP A 448 -9.48 -6.61 -18.49
N LEU A 449 -9.63 -7.45 -19.52
CA LEU A 449 -10.53 -8.60 -19.45
C LEU A 449 -10.08 -9.61 -18.40
N GLU A 450 -8.76 -9.85 -18.28
CA GLU A 450 -8.21 -10.73 -17.25
C GLU A 450 -8.42 -10.15 -15.84
N VAL A 451 -8.21 -8.83 -15.64
CA VAL A 451 -8.57 -8.14 -14.40
C VAL A 451 -10.01 -8.40 -14.01
N LYS A 452 -10.93 -8.25 -14.95
CA LYS A 452 -12.36 -8.51 -14.73
C LYS A 452 -12.63 -9.95 -14.30
N GLN A 453 -12.03 -10.93 -14.99
CA GLN A 453 -12.23 -12.35 -14.70
C GLN A 453 -11.83 -12.71 -13.26
N TRP A 454 -10.66 -12.24 -12.78
CA TRP A 454 -10.23 -12.47 -11.41
C TRP A 454 -11.12 -11.76 -10.38
N ALA A 455 -11.52 -10.53 -10.65
CA ALA A 455 -12.41 -9.79 -9.76
C ALA A 455 -13.82 -10.45 -9.70
N GLU A 456 -14.39 -10.88 -10.82
CA GLU A 456 -15.66 -11.60 -10.85
C GLU A 456 -15.58 -12.95 -10.13
N ALA A 457 -14.50 -13.72 -10.33
CA ALA A 457 -14.28 -14.97 -9.62
C ALA A 457 -14.20 -14.78 -8.09
N SER A 458 -13.54 -13.72 -7.63
CA SER A 458 -13.52 -13.36 -6.21
C SER A 458 -14.92 -12.99 -5.70
N ARG A 459 -15.67 -12.17 -6.45
CA ARG A 459 -17.04 -11.78 -6.11
C ARG A 459 -17.97 -12.99 -5.98
N GLU A 460 -17.90 -13.93 -6.92
CA GLU A 460 -18.70 -15.15 -6.89
C GLU A 460 -18.45 -16.00 -5.64
N LEU A 461 -17.22 -16.03 -5.15
CA LEU A 461 -16.89 -16.69 -3.88
C LEU A 461 -17.52 -15.97 -2.69
N LEU A 462 -17.46 -14.63 -2.66
CA LEU A 462 -18.04 -13.83 -1.58
C LEU A 462 -19.58 -13.83 -1.58
N GLU A 463 -20.23 -14.00 -2.74
CA GLU A 463 -21.68 -14.12 -2.85
C GLU A 463 -22.22 -15.47 -2.34
N GLN A 464 -21.36 -16.51 -2.29
CA GLN A 464 -21.71 -17.81 -1.72
C GLN A 464 -21.58 -17.84 -0.19
N GLU A 465 -20.91 -16.82 0.38
CA GLU A 465 -20.76 -16.72 1.83
C GLU A 465 -22.09 -16.38 2.52
N SER A 466 -22.42 -17.13 3.55
CA SER A 466 -23.63 -16.89 4.34
C SER A 466 -23.45 -15.70 5.31
N GLU A 467 -24.53 -15.04 5.68
CA GLU A 467 -24.53 -14.00 6.71
C GLU A 467 -24.02 -14.55 8.04
N GLY A 468 -22.85 -14.09 8.48
CA GLY A 468 -22.20 -14.41 9.74
C GLY A 468 -22.04 -13.21 10.65
N VAL A 469 -21.45 -13.42 11.84
CA VAL A 469 -21.28 -12.37 12.87
C VAL A 469 -20.48 -11.16 12.38
N PHE A 470 -19.54 -11.38 11.47
CA PHE A 470 -18.66 -10.33 10.90
C PHE A 470 -18.83 -10.17 9.39
N SER A 471 -19.97 -10.58 8.83
CA SER A 471 -20.23 -10.47 7.38
C SER A 471 -20.19 -9.02 6.88
N GLY A 472 -20.45 -8.04 7.74
CA GLY A 472 -20.35 -6.63 7.40
C GLY A 472 -18.93 -6.17 7.02
N ASP A 473 -17.89 -6.84 7.53
CA ASP A 473 -16.50 -6.55 7.13
C ASP A 473 -16.22 -6.98 5.67
N LEU A 474 -16.98 -7.96 5.14
CA LEU A 474 -16.84 -8.42 3.77
C LEU A 474 -17.44 -7.46 2.73
N ASP A 475 -18.25 -6.49 3.16
CA ASP A 475 -18.83 -5.48 2.26
C ASP A 475 -17.72 -4.62 1.62
N TYR A 476 -16.65 -4.37 2.36
CA TYR A 476 -15.48 -3.63 1.87
C TYR A 476 -14.75 -4.39 0.76
N ILE A 477 -14.58 -5.70 0.92
CA ILE A 477 -13.95 -6.55 -0.11
C ILE A 477 -14.89 -6.69 -1.32
N ARG A 478 -16.20 -6.81 -1.11
CA ARG A 478 -17.21 -6.81 -2.20
C ARG A 478 -17.19 -5.50 -2.97
N PHE A 479 -17.04 -4.37 -2.28
CA PHE A 479 -16.90 -3.06 -2.92
C PHE A 479 -15.64 -3.02 -3.77
N THR A 480 -14.48 -3.43 -3.25
CA THR A 480 -13.21 -3.44 -3.99
C THR A 480 -13.27 -4.35 -5.22
N THR A 481 -13.90 -5.54 -5.14
CA THR A 481 -14.13 -6.37 -6.32
C THR A 481 -14.99 -5.64 -7.37
N GLY A 482 -16.02 -4.92 -6.94
CA GLY A 482 -16.85 -4.07 -7.79
C GLY A 482 -16.08 -2.92 -8.44
N GLN A 483 -15.14 -2.32 -7.71
CA GLN A 483 -14.27 -1.26 -8.21
C GLN A 483 -13.33 -1.76 -9.31
N TYR A 484 -12.72 -2.93 -9.16
CA TYR A 484 -11.91 -3.54 -10.23
C TYR A 484 -12.74 -3.91 -11.45
N ILE A 485 -13.95 -4.44 -11.26
CA ILE A 485 -14.88 -4.75 -12.37
C ILE A 485 -15.25 -3.45 -13.11
N PHE A 486 -15.56 -2.38 -12.39
CA PHE A 486 -15.83 -1.07 -12.99
C PHE A 486 -14.63 -0.55 -13.79
N MET A 487 -13.41 -0.66 -13.26
CA MET A 487 -12.20 -0.24 -13.98
C MET A 487 -12.01 -1.00 -15.30
N ALA A 488 -12.35 -2.27 -15.33
CA ALA A 488 -12.27 -3.10 -16.55
C ALA A 488 -13.42 -2.79 -17.53
N ASP A 489 -14.64 -2.77 -17.04
CA ASP A 489 -15.83 -2.54 -17.87
C ASP A 489 -15.87 -1.12 -18.45
N SER A 490 -15.44 -0.12 -17.69
CA SER A 490 -15.38 1.27 -18.19
C SER A 490 -14.44 1.41 -19.39
N ARG A 491 -13.29 0.75 -19.38
CA ARG A 491 -12.37 0.77 -20.52
C ARG A 491 -12.95 0.06 -21.76
N ARG A 492 -13.59 -1.07 -21.55
CA ARG A 492 -14.28 -1.80 -22.64
C ARG A 492 -15.43 -0.97 -23.23
N GLN A 493 -16.27 -0.37 -22.38
CA GLN A 493 -17.39 0.46 -22.84
C GLN A 493 -16.91 1.74 -23.53
N LEU A 494 -15.85 2.36 -23.06
CA LEU A 494 -15.23 3.52 -23.71
C LEU A 494 -14.66 3.19 -25.09
N LEU A 495 -14.00 2.04 -25.23
CA LEU A 495 -13.53 1.56 -26.55
C LEU A 495 -14.70 1.35 -27.52
N GLU A 496 -15.81 0.76 -27.04
CA GLU A 496 -17.00 0.55 -27.86
C GLU A 496 -17.68 1.88 -28.24
N ALA A 497 -17.80 2.83 -27.28
CA ALA A 497 -18.33 4.17 -27.53
C ALA A 497 -17.49 4.93 -28.58
N ALA A 498 -16.17 4.84 -28.47
CA ALA A 498 -15.24 5.43 -29.44
C ALA A 498 -15.37 4.80 -30.83
N ALA A 499 -15.48 3.46 -30.88
CA ALA A 499 -15.70 2.74 -32.12
C ALA A 499 -17.03 3.13 -32.79
N ALA A 500 -18.12 3.24 -32.01
CA ALA A 500 -19.42 3.68 -32.51
C ALA A 500 -19.35 5.13 -33.05
N TYR A 501 -18.72 6.03 -32.32
CA TYR A 501 -18.51 7.41 -32.79
C TYR A 501 -17.71 7.47 -34.09
N ASN A 502 -16.63 6.69 -34.19
CA ASN A 502 -15.82 6.60 -35.42
C ASN A 502 -16.62 6.03 -36.60
N ARG A 503 -17.45 5.00 -36.37
CA ARG A 503 -18.36 4.50 -37.41
C ARG A 503 -19.34 5.58 -37.89
N ALA A 504 -19.91 6.35 -36.96
CA ALA A 504 -20.74 7.50 -37.29
C ALA A 504 -20.02 8.55 -38.16
N CYS A 505 -18.77 8.85 -37.83
CA CYS A 505 -17.93 9.76 -38.62
C CYS A 505 -17.69 9.27 -40.04
N VAL A 506 -17.58 7.97 -40.27
CA VAL A 506 -17.46 7.38 -41.61
C VAL A 506 -18.78 7.45 -42.36
N MET A 507 -19.87 7.05 -41.71
CA MET A 507 -21.19 6.93 -42.31
C MET A 507 -21.88 8.28 -42.57
N GLN A 508 -21.50 9.36 -41.92
CA GLN A 508 -22.20 10.64 -41.95
C GLN A 508 -22.40 11.24 -43.36
N ARG A 509 -21.61 10.82 -44.36
CA ARG A 509 -21.71 11.29 -45.74
C ARG A 509 -22.73 10.50 -46.56
N GLU A 510 -22.85 9.20 -46.31
CA GLU A 510 -23.60 8.26 -47.12
C GLU A 510 -24.90 7.85 -46.47
N ASP A 511 -24.94 7.68 -45.14
CA ASP A 511 -26.13 7.22 -44.42
C ASP A 511 -26.22 7.93 -43.03
N ARG A 512 -26.79 9.15 -43.04
CA ARG A 512 -26.99 9.94 -41.79
C ARG A 512 -27.91 9.22 -40.79
N PRO A 513 -29.00 8.54 -41.15
CA PRO A 513 -29.81 7.77 -40.21
C PRO A 513 -29.01 6.66 -39.50
N ALA A 514 -28.15 5.92 -40.21
CA ALA A 514 -27.30 4.93 -39.62
C ALA A 514 -26.24 5.57 -38.70
N ALA A 515 -25.63 6.68 -39.14
CA ALA A 515 -24.69 7.43 -38.30
C ALA A 515 -25.34 7.93 -36.99
N LEU A 516 -26.60 8.38 -37.03
CA LEU A 516 -27.33 8.82 -35.83
C LEU A 516 -27.56 7.66 -34.84
N LYS A 517 -27.80 6.45 -35.31
CA LYS A 517 -27.93 5.26 -34.43
C LYS A 517 -26.61 4.95 -33.71
N GLU A 518 -25.49 5.01 -34.40
CA GLU A 518 -24.17 4.82 -33.80
C GLU A 518 -23.88 5.91 -32.76
N LEU A 519 -24.23 7.15 -33.01
CA LEU A 519 -24.10 8.25 -32.05
C LEU A 519 -24.97 8.05 -30.80
N GLN A 520 -26.22 7.57 -30.99
CA GLN A 520 -27.10 7.25 -29.87
C GLN A 520 -26.53 6.10 -29.03
N HIS A 521 -25.99 5.08 -29.67
CA HIS A 521 -25.31 3.99 -28.97
C HIS A 521 -24.09 4.46 -28.17
N ALA A 522 -23.22 5.27 -28.77
CA ALA A 522 -22.08 5.86 -28.06
C ALA A 522 -22.54 6.69 -26.83
N ARG A 523 -23.61 7.48 -27.00
CA ARG A 523 -24.19 8.27 -25.89
C ARG A 523 -24.73 7.40 -24.76
N GLU A 524 -25.43 6.31 -25.11
CA GLU A 524 -25.96 5.37 -24.11
C GLU A 524 -24.85 4.76 -23.27
N LEU A 525 -23.76 4.29 -23.89
CA LEU A 525 -22.59 3.76 -23.21
C LEU A 525 -21.95 4.80 -22.26
N CYS A 526 -21.77 6.03 -22.72
CA CYS A 526 -21.22 7.11 -21.87
C CYS A 526 -22.17 7.46 -20.71
N ALA A 527 -23.48 7.46 -20.93
CA ALA A 527 -24.46 7.71 -19.88
C ALA A 527 -24.49 6.60 -18.81
N GLU A 528 -24.38 5.33 -19.24
CA GLU A 528 -24.24 4.21 -18.30
C GLU A 528 -22.98 4.32 -17.45
N LEU A 529 -21.84 4.68 -18.04
CA LEU A 529 -20.60 4.88 -17.30
C LEU A 529 -20.73 5.99 -16.24
N LYS A 530 -21.39 7.11 -16.60
CA LYS A 530 -21.69 8.18 -15.65
C LYS A 530 -22.52 7.69 -14.46
N GLN A 531 -23.55 6.87 -14.71
CA GLN A 531 -24.37 6.28 -13.65
C GLN A 531 -23.58 5.29 -12.78
N GLN A 532 -22.71 4.48 -13.39
CA GLN A 532 -21.89 3.51 -12.67
C GLN A 532 -20.90 4.17 -11.73
N ILE A 533 -20.21 5.24 -12.18
CA ILE A 533 -19.27 5.96 -11.33
C ILE A 533 -19.99 6.72 -10.19
N ASP A 534 -21.19 7.27 -10.45
CA ASP A 534 -21.99 7.92 -9.42
C ASP A 534 -22.40 6.93 -8.33
N LYS A 535 -22.83 5.72 -8.75
CA LYS A 535 -23.16 4.66 -7.81
C LYS A 535 -21.93 4.23 -7.00
N LEU A 536 -20.80 4.01 -7.67
CA LEU A 536 -19.56 3.57 -7.04
C LEU A 536 -19.09 4.60 -5.99
N ALA A 537 -19.17 5.90 -6.32
CA ALA A 537 -18.86 6.96 -5.37
C ALA A 537 -19.78 6.93 -4.14
N GLY A 538 -21.08 6.78 -4.36
CA GLY A 538 -22.07 6.68 -3.27
C GLY A 538 -21.85 5.44 -2.38
N ASP A 539 -21.53 4.30 -2.97
CA ASP A 539 -21.22 3.06 -2.24
C ASP A 539 -19.95 3.23 -1.40
N PHE A 540 -18.90 3.86 -1.96
CA PHE A 540 -17.66 4.18 -1.23
C PHE A 540 -17.92 5.05 -0.01
N LEU A 541 -18.65 6.16 -0.18
CA LEU A 541 -18.93 7.08 0.91
C LEU A 541 -19.81 6.45 1.99
N SER A 542 -20.71 5.54 1.62
CA SER A 542 -21.49 4.79 2.59
C SER A 542 -20.63 3.84 3.45
N LEU A 543 -19.57 3.25 2.86
CA LEU A 543 -18.61 2.45 3.62
C LEU A 543 -17.69 3.32 4.46
N TRP A 544 -17.27 4.48 3.92
CA TRP A 544 -16.50 5.46 4.66
C TRP A 544 -17.18 5.90 5.95
N ASP A 545 -18.45 6.29 5.85
CA ASP A 545 -19.24 6.78 6.99
C ASP A 545 -19.48 5.69 8.07
N ARG A 546 -19.26 4.40 7.77
CA ARG A 546 -19.32 3.29 8.75
C ARG A 546 -18.01 3.10 9.52
N GLU A 547 -16.86 3.44 8.90
CA GLU A 547 -15.55 3.17 9.45
C GLU A 547 -14.86 4.45 9.94
N SER A 548 -15.00 5.56 9.19
CA SER A 548 -14.15 6.73 9.32
C SER A 548 -14.93 8.01 9.68
N ARG A 549 -14.21 8.97 10.26
CA ARG A 549 -14.67 10.35 10.52
C ARG A 549 -14.74 11.12 9.19
N LEU A 550 -15.22 12.38 9.25
CA LEU A 550 -15.36 13.23 8.06
C LEU A 550 -14.01 13.70 7.50
N TYR A 551 -12.98 13.80 8.34
CA TYR A 551 -11.64 14.16 7.89
C TYR A 551 -11.16 13.24 6.77
N TRP A 552 -10.53 13.82 5.74
CA TRP A 552 -10.06 13.15 4.52
C TRP A 552 -11.16 12.70 3.53
N ARG A 553 -12.42 12.71 3.95
CA ARG A 553 -13.55 12.30 3.11
C ARG A 553 -13.67 13.14 1.84
N ASP A 554 -13.43 14.46 1.95
CA ASP A 554 -13.44 15.40 0.82
C ASP A 554 -12.36 15.07 -0.22
N ARG A 555 -11.20 14.59 0.20
CA ARG A 555 -10.12 14.15 -0.71
C ARG A 555 -10.53 12.89 -1.47
N ALA A 556 -11.11 11.92 -0.78
CA ALA A 556 -11.66 10.73 -1.40
C ALA A 556 -12.80 11.06 -2.38
N GLU A 557 -13.69 12.01 -2.02
CA GLU A 557 -14.73 12.51 -2.92
C GLU A 557 -14.15 13.14 -4.19
N LEU A 558 -13.07 13.94 -4.08
CA LEU A 558 -12.40 14.55 -5.23
C LEU A 558 -11.88 13.52 -6.24
N ASP A 559 -11.41 12.36 -5.78
CA ASP A 559 -10.91 11.33 -6.67
C ASP A 559 -12.03 10.68 -7.49
N PHE A 560 -13.20 10.49 -6.89
CA PHE A 560 -14.39 10.09 -7.63
C PHE A 560 -14.93 11.22 -8.52
N ALA A 561 -14.95 12.45 -8.01
CA ALA A 561 -15.44 13.62 -8.74
C ALA A 561 -14.67 13.85 -10.05
N ARG A 562 -13.36 13.60 -10.09
CA ARG A 562 -12.56 13.69 -11.33
C ARG A 562 -13.13 12.81 -12.44
N HIS A 563 -13.50 11.57 -12.12
CA HIS A 563 -14.12 10.67 -13.09
C HIS A 563 -15.55 11.07 -13.41
N GLN A 564 -16.34 11.47 -12.41
CA GLN A 564 -17.72 11.93 -12.58
C GLN A 564 -17.80 13.15 -13.50
N ASP A 565 -16.93 14.14 -13.29
CA ASP A 565 -16.83 15.36 -14.09
C ASP A 565 -16.34 15.03 -15.51
N ALA A 566 -15.34 14.14 -15.64
CA ALA A 566 -14.83 13.74 -16.94
C ALA A 566 -15.89 13.04 -17.79
N PHE A 567 -16.68 12.15 -17.21
CA PHE A 567 -17.81 11.49 -17.92
C PHE A 567 -18.96 12.46 -18.19
N ALA A 568 -19.25 13.37 -17.27
CA ALA A 568 -20.30 14.39 -17.47
C ALA A 568 -19.94 15.32 -18.63
N ASP A 569 -18.71 15.84 -18.67
CA ASP A 569 -18.22 16.70 -19.75
C ASP A 569 -18.19 15.96 -21.09
N GLN A 570 -17.69 14.71 -21.13
CA GLN A 570 -17.72 13.87 -22.33
C GLN A 570 -19.15 13.71 -22.85
N LEU A 571 -20.10 13.37 -21.98
CA LEU A 571 -21.50 13.19 -22.34
C LEU A 571 -22.12 14.49 -22.88
N GLN A 572 -21.85 15.63 -22.23
CA GLN A 572 -22.32 16.95 -22.69
C GLN A 572 -21.78 17.30 -24.08
N LEU A 573 -20.49 17.07 -24.34
CA LEU A 573 -19.88 17.31 -25.65
C LEU A 573 -20.48 16.42 -26.72
N LEU A 574 -20.67 15.14 -26.41
CA LEU A 574 -21.27 14.17 -27.33
C LEU A 574 -22.74 14.52 -27.66
N GLU A 575 -23.54 14.89 -26.66
CA GLU A 575 -24.91 15.35 -26.88
C GLU A 575 -25.00 16.64 -27.71
N ALA A 576 -24.07 17.56 -27.50
CA ALA A 576 -23.98 18.79 -28.33
C ALA A 576 -23.64 18.41 -29.78
N ALA A 577 -22.72 17.48 -30.01
CA ALA A 577 -22.36 16.98 -31.33
C ALA A 577 -23.56 16.30 -32.01
N ILE A 578 -24.35 15.51 -31.29
CA ILE A 578 -25.58 14.85 -31.79
C ILE A 578 -26.62 15.91 -32.21
N ARG A 579 -26.93 16.90 -31.34
CA ARG A 579 -27.87 17.96 -31.67
C ARG A 579 -27.45 18.74 -32.92
N ASN A 580 -26.18 19.08 -33.03
CA ASN A 580 -25.65 19.79 -34.21
C ASN A 580 -25.71 18.92 -35.46
N PHE A 581 -25.44 17.64 -35.34
CA PHE A 581 -25.54 16.67 -36.42
C PHE A 581 -27.02 16.53 -36.92
N GLU A 582 -27.99 16.45 -36.02
CA GLU A 582 -29.40 16.42 -36.35
C GLU A 582 -29.84 17.71 -37.08
N ALA A 583 -29.26 18.87 -36.70
CA ALA A 583 -29.45 20.16 -37.36
C ALA A 583 -28.73 20.30 -38.73
N GLY A 584 -28.01 19.29 -39.19
CA GLY A 584 -27.38 19.27 -40.51
C GLY A 584 -25.85 19.50 -40.49
N ALA A 585 -25.24 19.76 -39.35
CA ALA A 585 -23.77 19.94 -39.23
C ALA A 585 -23.01 18.62 -39.46
N TRP A 586 -21.71 18.74 -39.67
CA TRP A 586 -20.78 17.59 -39.66
C TRP A 586 -20.36 17.27 -38.22
N LEU A 587 -20.02 15.99 -37.97
CA LEU A 587 -19.47 15.58 -36.70
C LEU A 587 -18.07 16.15 -36.51
N PRO A 588 -17.75 16.63 -35.31
CA PRO A 588 -16.38 17.04 -34.97
C PRO A 588 -15.46 15.80 -34.88
N PRO A 589 -14.13 15.99 -34.93
CA PRO A 589 -13.21 14.87 -34.72
C PRO A 589 -13.38 14.24 -33.32
N PRO A 590 -13.06 12.95 -33.13
CA PRO A 590 -13.21 12.25 -31.85
C PRO A 590 -12.51 12.94 -30.65
N THR A 591 -11.39 13.60 -30.89
CA THR A 591 -10.65 14.40 -29.90
C THR A 591 -11.49 15.54 -29.30
N GLU A 592 -12.36 16.14 -30.08
CA GLU A 592 -13.20 17.26 -29.62
C GLU A 592 -14.37 16.84 -28.73
N VAL A 593 -14.77 15.58 -28.81
CA VAL A 593 -15.81 14.96 -27.97
C VAL A 593 -15.22 13.99 -26.95
N ARG A 594 -13.90 14.00 -26.77
CA ARG A 594 -13.17 13.16 -25.81
C ARG A 594 -13.39 11.66 -26.03
N LEU A 595 -13.52 11.22 -27.29
CA LEU A 595 -13.70 9.83 -27.72
C LEU A 595 -12.57 9.33 -28.66
N ASP A 596 -11.38 10.00 -28.66
CA ASP A 596 -10.21 9.40 -29.31
C ASP A 596 -9.57 8.37 -28.37
N ILE A 597 -10.28 7.26 -28.22
CA ILE A 597 -9.91 6.13 -27.38
C ILE A 597 -9.70 4.94 -28.30
N ARG A 598 -8.56 4.27 -28.17
CA ARG A 598 -8.17 3.19 -29.08
C ARG A 598 -7.76 1.95 -28.29
N PRO A 599 -7.96 0.74 -28.87
CA PRO A 599 -7.34 -0.45 -28.33
C PRO A 599 -5.81 -0.30 -28.45
N GLN A 600 -5.11 -0.77 -27.45
CA GLN A 600 -3.68 -0.94 -27.50
C GLN A 600 -3.36 -2.17 -28.34
N GLU A 601 -2.53 -2.02 -29.36
CA GLU A 601 -2.14 -3.08 -30.28
C GLU A 601 -0.68 -3.49 -30.05
N GLY A 602 -0.37 -4.81 -30.09
CA GLY A 602 0.97 -5.37 -29.94
C GLY A 602 1.50 -5.39 -28.49
N GLN A 603 2.63 -6.05 -28.31
CA GLN A 603 3.29 -6.15 -27.00
C GLN A 603 4.31 -5.04 -26.82
N PHE A 604 4.32 -4.38 -25.65
CA PHE A 604 5.41 -3.51 -25.27
C PHE A 604 6.71 -4.29 -25.08
N PHE A 605 7.82 -3.61 -25.30
CA PHE A 605 9.14 -4.17 -25.07
C PHE A 605 9.46 -4.10 -23.56
N GLN A 606 9.68 -5.27 -22.96
CA GLN A 606 9.90 -5.41 -21.51
C GLN A 606 11.38 -5.48 -21.14
N PHE A 607 12.25 -5.98 -22.04
CA PHE A 607 13.64 -6.26 -21.75
C PHE A 607 14.57 -5.21 -22.35
N TRP A 608 15.29 -4.51 -21.49
CA TRP A 608 16.14 -3.40 -21.89
C TRP A 608 17.53 -3.48 -21.28
N LEU A 609 18.48 -2.79 -21.88
CA LEU A 609 19.68 -2.31 -21.21
C LEU A 609 19.48 -0.83 -20.93
N LEU A 610 19.66 -0.43 -19.67
CA LEU A 610 19.49 0.94 -19.23
C LEU A 610 20.83 1.53 -18.77
N CYS A 611 21.02 2.82 -19.01
CA CYS A 611 22.15 3.58 -18.50
C CYS A 611 21.71 5.00 -18.13
N GLY A 612 22.00 5.42 -16.91
CA GLY A 612 21.64 6.74 -16.36
C GLY A 612 22.09 6.86 -14.91
N SER A 613 21.71 7.89 -14.20
CA SER A 613 21.17 9.14 -14.72
C SER A 613 22.31 10.09 -15.12
N PHE A 614 22.14 10.85 -16.18
CA PHE A 614 23.13 11.88 -16.60
C PHE A 614 22.50 13.24 -16.28
N PRO A 615 22.98 13.96 -15.26
CA PRO A 615 22.42 15.25 -14.89
C PRO A 615 22.69 16.30 -15.98
N ILE A 616 21.72 17.20 -16.19
CA ILE A 616 21.84 18.35 -17.08
C ILE A 616 21.50 19.63 -16.32
N ASP A 617 22.20 20.72 -16.64
CA ASP A 617 22.07 21.99 -15.93
C ASP A 617 20.75 22.70 -16.22
N SER A 618 20.19 22.52 -17.42
CA SER A 618 18.94 23.12 -17.85
C SER A 618 18.20 22.19 -18.82
N PHE A 619 16.89 22.16 -18.72
CA PHE A 619 16.03 21.51 -19.70
C PHE A 619 15.76 22.40 -20.93
N ASP A 620 16.07 23.70 -20.86
CA ASP A 620 15.83 24.62 -21.98
C ASP A 620 16.88 24.49 -23.08
N GLU A 621 17.95 23.72 -22.82
CA GLU A 621 19.00 23.39 -23.78
C GLU A 621 18.96 21.90 -24.14
N TYR A 622 19.17 21.59 -25.42
CA TYR A 622 19.24 20.20 -25.88
C TYR A 622 20.39 19.45 -25.21
N PRO A 623 20.14 18.29 -24.56
CA PRO A 623 21.18 17.57 -23.83
C PRO A 623 22.28 17.04 -24.72
N PRO A 624 23.56 17.12 -24.29
CA PRO A 624 24.68 16.61 -25.06
C PRO A 624 24.64 15.08 -25.20
N ASP A 625 25.44 14.56 -26.13
CA ASP A 625 25.70 13.13 -26.27
C ASP A 625 26.66 12.66 -25.16
N PHE A 626 26.08 12.03 -24.09
CA PHE A 626 26.85 11.49 -22.98
C PHE A 626 27.58 10.18 -23.28
N LEU A 627 27.24 9.53 -24.41
CA LEU A 627 27.85 8.27 -24.84
C LEU A 627 29.07 8.46 -25.77
N LYS A 628 29.51 9.71 -26.02
CA LYS A 628 30.69 10.01 -26.83
C LYS A 628 31.94 9.18 -26.48
N PRO A 629 32.27 8.93 -25.19
CA PRO A 629 33.46 8.14 -24.85
C PRO A 629 33.41 6.70 -25.34
N ILE A 630 32.24 6.16 -25.66
CA ILE A 630 32.04 4.79 -26.12
C ILE A 630 31.46 4.70 -27.55
N GLY A 631 31.66 5.72 -28.35
CA GLY A 631 31.29 5.74 -29.76
C GLY A 631 30.10 6.62 -30.13
N GLY A 632 29.47 7.24 -29.16
CA GLY A 632 28.30 8.15 -29.32
C GLY A 632 26.96 7.45 -29.46
N GLU A 633 25.90 8.23 -29.30
CA GLU A 633 24.52 7.74 -29.27
C GLU A 633 24.14 6.91 -30.51
N ALA A 634 24.52 7.35 -31.68
CA ALA A 634 24.18 6.65 -32.91
C ALA A 634 24.84 5.26 -33.02
N ARG A 635 26.06 5.08 -32.51
CA ARG A 635 26.87 3.88 -32.77
C ARG A 635 27.10 2.96 -31.59
N VAL A 636 26.67 3.36 -30.39
CA VAL A 636 26.85 2.52 -29.19
C VAL A 636 26.17 1.16 -29.35
N ARG A 637 26.89 0.12 -28.91
CA ARG A 637 26.37 -1.28 -28.88
C ARG A 637 26.65 -1.86 -27.51
N PRO A 638 25.87 -1.46 -26.49
CA PRO A 638 26.12 -1.86 -25.12
C PRO A 638 25.86 -3.35 -24.90
N PHE A 639 26.52 -3.88 -23.89
CA PHE A 639 26.25 -5.21 -23.34
C PHE A 639 26.05 -5.11 -21.81
N PRO A 640 25.38 -6.09 -21.20
CA PRO A 640 25.14 -6.08 -19.76
C PRO A 640 26.43 -5.99 -18.96
N GLY A 641 26.51 -5.05 -18.03
CA GLY A 641 27.69 -4.80 -17.20
C GLY A 641 28.79 -3.99 -17.88
N MET A 642 28.60 -3.48 -19.11
CA MET A 642 29.54 -2.57 -19.75
C MET A 642 29.66 -1.29 -18.93
N THR A 643 30.92 -0.93 -18.58
CA THR A 643 31.23 0.29 -17.83
C THR A 643 32.02 1.27 -18.69
N PHE A 644 31.87 2.57 -18.41
CA PHE A 644 32.64 3.64 -19.02
C PHE A 644 32.60 4.89 -18.14
N THR A 645 33.62 5.76 -18.32
CA THR A 645 33.60 7.08 -17.68
C THR A 645 32.95 8.06 -18.65
N ASP A 646 31.91 8.77 -18.22
CA ASP A 646 31.19 9.74 -19.04
C ASP A 646 31.97 11.04 -19.25
N THR A 647 31.39 11.97 -20.02
CA THR A 647 32.03 13.26 -20.33
C THR A 647 32.19 14.19 -19.12
N MET A 648 31.57 13.86 -18.01
CA MET A 648 31.65 14.59 -16.73
C MET A 648 32.61 13.91 -15.74
N GLY A 649 33.25 12.81 -16.12
CA GLY A 649 34.20 12.08 -15.30
C GLY A 649 33.54 11.08 -14.32
N THR A 650 32.27 10.77 -14.51
CA THR A 650 31.53 9.81 -13.66
C THR A 650 31.50 8.43 -14.31
N ASP A 651 31.78 7.40 -13.54
CA ASP A 651 31.68 6.02 -14.01
C ASP A 651 30.22 5.60 -14.15
N ARG A 652 29.89 5.03 -15.30
CA ARG A 652 28.55 4.56 -15.67
C ARG A 652 28.57 3.09 -16.03
N MET A 653 27.44 2.42 -15.85
CA MET A 653 27.27 1.02 -16.17
C MET A 653 25.93 0.77 -16.88
N TRP A 654 25.96 -0.09 -17.90
CA TRP A 654 24.74 -0.59 -18.55
C TRP A 654 24.16 -1.76 -17.76
N ILE A 655 22.98 -1.57 -17.18
CA ILE A 655 22.28 -2.58 -16.38
C ILE A 655 21.19 -3.27 -17.18
N LYS A 656 20.95 -4.55 -16.87
CA LYS A 656 19.78 -5.26 -17.36
C LYS A 656 18.55 -4.76 -16.63
N TYR A 657 17.48 -4.59 -17.35
CA TYR A 657 16.19 -4.24 -16.79
C TYR A 657 15.09 -5.04 -17.47
N ASP A 658 14.31 -5.71 -16.66
CA ASP A 658 13.11 -6.42 -17.06
C ASP A 658 11.94 -5.61 -16.49
N SER A 659 11.17 -4.93 -17.34
CA SER A 659 10.07 -4.09 -16.88
C SER A 659 9.03 -4.97 -16.18
N PRO A 660 8.75 -4.76 -14.89
CA PRO A 660 7.71 -5.50 -14.19
C PRO A 660 6.31 -5.09 -14.65
N LYS A 661 6.18 -3.87 -15.19
CA LYS A 661 4.98 -3.39 -15.86
C LYS A 661 5.04 -3.75 -17.33
N LEU A 662 3.92 -4.05 -17.96
CA LEU A 662 3.84 -4.30 -19.41
C LEU A 662 4.36 -3.10 -20.19
N GLY A 663 5.71 -3.00 -20.24
CA GLY A 663 6.44 -2.13 -21.15
C GLY A 663 6.61 -0.67 -20.75
N GLU A 664 6.17 -0.22 -19.60
CA GLU A 664 6.56 1.08 -19.07
C GLU A 664 7.85 0.95 -18.28
N ILE A 665 8.86 1.74 -18.61
CA ILE A 665 10.07 1.92 -17.82
C ILE A 665 9.87 3.16 -16.96
N ASP A 666 9.94 3.01 -15.65
CA ASP A 666 9.99 4.13 -14.72
C ASP A 666 11.44 4.38 -14.30
N PHE A 667 12.07 5.37 -14.93
CA PHE A 667 13.46 5.72 -14.66
C PHE A 667 13.67 6.32 -13.26
N GLN A 668 12.63 6.88 -12.63
CA GLN A 668 12.76 7.44 -11.28
C GLN A 668 13.06 6.35 -10.25
N THR A 669 12.39 5.21 -10.36
CA THR A 669 12.61 4.06 -9.46
C THR A 669 13.95 3.38 -9.68
N ILE A 670 14.57 3.58 -10.89
CA ILE A 670 15.81 2.91 -11.26
C ILE A 670 17.04 3.77 -10.94
N PHE A 671 16.96 5.08 -11.17
CA PHE A 671 18.11 5.98 -11.14
C PHE A 671 18.03 7.07 -10.07
N GLU A 672 16.95 7.18 -9.33
CA GLU A 672 16.71 8.18 -8.27
C GLU A 672 17.14 9.61 -8.67
N PRO A 673 16.62 10.18 -9.76
CA PRO A 673 17.03 11.49 -10.19
C PRO A 673 16.51 12.56 -9.23
N LYS A 674 17.41 13.29 -8.59
CA LYS A 674 17.06 14.47 -7.76
C LYS A 674 16.95 15.76 -8.57
N ILE A 675 17.26 15.71 -9.86
CA ILE A 675 17.45 16.89 -10.75
C ILE A 675 17.04 16.52 -12.18
N THR A 676 16.96 17.52 -13.06
CA THR A 676 16.83 17.35 -14.51
C THR A 676 17.93 16.46 -15.07
N ALA A 677 17.57 15.43 -15.82
CA ALA A 677 18.51 14.38 -16.21
C ALA A 677 18.16 13.72 -17.56
N VAL A 678 19.07 12.88 -18.04
CA VAL A 678 18.90 12.00 -19.21
C VAL A 678 19.15 10.55 -18.82
N ALA A 679 18.37 9.62 -19.38
CA ALA A 679 18.67 8.19 -19.36
C ALA A 679 18.58 7.59 -20.76
N TYR A 680 19.22 6.44 -20.93
CA TYR A 680 19.21 5.69 -22.17
C TYR A 680 18.60 4.32 -21.96
N ALA A 681 17.74 3.90 -22.91
CA ALA A 681 17.22 2.54 -23.03
C ALA A 681 17.66 1.94 -24.37
N TYR A 682 18.17 0.71 -24.34
CA TYR A 682 18.67 0.05 -25.53
C TYR A 682 18.11 -1.36 -25.64
N CYS A 683 17.69 -1.74 -26.87
CA CYS A 683 17.33 -3.11 -27.20
C CYS A 683 17.76 -3.48 -28.63
N THR A 684 17.59 -4.76 -28.97
CA THR A 684 17.88 -5.28 -30.32
C THR A 684 16.63 -5.92 -30.90
N ILE A 685 16.26 -5.53 -32.14
CA ILE A 685 15.19 -6.13 -32.92
C ILE A 685 15.83 -7.00 -34.02
N VAL A 686 15.40 -8.26 -34.12
CA VAL A 686 15.85 -9.18 -35.19
C VAL A 686 14.73 -9.31 -36.20
N SER A 687 14.94 -8.78 -37.39
CA SER A 687 13.99 -8.89 -38.51
C SER A 687 14.38 -10.03 -39.48
N PRO A 688 13.42 -10.85 -39.95
CA PRO A 688 13.70 -11.91 -40.91
C PRO A 688 14.04 -11.39 -42.29
N ASP A 689 13.63 -10.18 -42.62
CA ASP A 689 13.87 -9.49 -43.90
C ASP A 689 14.06 -7.98 -43.69
N LYS A 690 14.34 -7.26 -44.78
CA LYS A 690 14.31 -5.81 -44.81
C LYS A 690 12.86 -5.33 -44.91
N ARG A 691 12.41 -4.51 -43.99
CA ARG A 691 11.03 -3.98 -43.94
C ARG A 691 10.91 -2.64 -43.27
N GLU A 692 9.85 -1.94 -43.58
CA GLU A 692 9.37 -0.79 -42.81
C GLU A 692 8.37 -1.27 -41.76
N VAL A 693 8.51 -0.78 -40.53
CA VAL A 693 7.56 -1.00 -39.43
C VAL A 693 7.27 0.33 -38.73
N THR A 694 6.14 0.44 -38.10
CA THR A 694 5.84 1.60 -37.26
C THR A 694 6.08 1.24 -35.79
N ALA A 695 6.95 2.01 -35.12
CA ALA A 695 7.04 1.97 -33.67
C ALA A 695 6.05 2.95 -33.06
N LEU A 696 5.48 2.54 -31.95
CA LEU A 696 4.61 3.35 -31.08
C LEU A 696 5.38 3.66 -29.82
N LEU A 697 5.46 4.95 -29.46
CA LEU A 697 6.27 5.42 -28.35
C LEU A 697 5.48 6.40 -27.48
N GLY A 698 5.68 6.33 -26.17
CA GLY A 698 5.33 7.34 -25.21
C GLY A 698 6.54 7.69 -24.34
N SER A 699 6.72 8.94 -23.97
CA SER A 699 7.76 9.36 -23.04
C SER A 699 7.29 10.48 -22.13
N ASN A 700 7.91 10.54 -20.98
CA ASN A 700 7.86 11.69 -20.07
C ASN A 700 9.31 12.12 -19.85
N ASP A 701 9.72 13.24 -20.24
CA ASP A 701 9.49 14.38 -21.04
C ASP A 701 9.97 14.19 -22.49
N GLY A 702 11.11 14.84 -22.87
CA GLY A 702 11.70 14.78 -24.20
C GLY A 702 12.26 13.39 -24.55
N VAL A 703 12.33 13.07 -25.85
CA VAL A 703 12.84 11.78 -26.32
C VAL A 703 13.57 11.90 -27.65
N THR A 704 14.64 11.11 -27.82
CA THR A 704 15.31 10.90 -29.10
C THR A 704 15.45 9.41 -29.37
N VAL A 705 15.09 8.95 -30.55
CA VAL A 705 15.16 7.56 -30.97
C VAL A 705 16.20 7.38 -32.09
N TYR A 706 17.11 6.45 -31.89
CA TYR A 706 18.06 6.00 -32.87
C TYR A 706 17.71 4.58 -33.31
N CYS A 707 17.64 4.38 -34.64
CA CYS A 707 17.52 3.06 -35.24
C CYS A 707 18.77 2.79 -36.06
N ASN A 708 19.50 1.73 -35.71
CA ASN A 708 20.83 1.45 -36.26
C ASN A 708 21.79 2.64 -36.01
N ASP A 709 22.32 3.27 -37.02
CA ASP A 709 23.26 4.37 -36.88
C ASP A 709 22.62 5.76 -37.19
N ARG A 710 21.28 5.85 -37.16
CA ARG A 710 20.54 7.05 -37.55
C ARG A 710 19.57 7.47 -36.46
N GLU A 711 19.53 8.77 -36.21
CA GLU A 711 18.41 9.39 -35.52
C GLU A 711 17.18 9.34 -36.43
N VAL A 712 16.08 8.77 -35.89
CA VAL A 712 14.82 8.55 -36.64
C VAL A 712 13.67 9.38 -36.08
N TYR A 713 13.79 9.83 -34.84
CA TYR A 713 12.77 10.63 -34.18
C TYR A 713 13.35 11.46 -33.04
N HIS A 714 12.79 12.66 -32.86
CA HIS A 714 13.22 13.57 -31.81
C HIS A 714 12.07 14.50 -31.40
N VAL A 715 11.84 14.59 -30.10
CA VAL A 715 10.99 15.60 -29.46
C VAL A 715 11.69 16.11 -28.21
N HIS A 716 11.90 17.43 -28.15
CA HIS A 716 12.39 18.11 -26.96
C HIS A 716 11.25 18.95 -26.40
N GLY A 717 10.68 18.52 -25.27
CA GLY A 717 9.49 19.17 -24.70
C GLY A 717 9.02 18.54 -23.41
N LYS A 718 8.24 19.29 -22.65
CA LYS A 718 7.66 18.87 -21.38
C LYS A 718 6.33 18.18 -21.65
N ARG A 719 6.25 16.89 -21.35
CA ARG A 719 5.03 16.10 -21.56
C ARG A 719 4.91 14.96 -20.56
N SER A 720 3.68 14.51 -20.34
CA SER A 720 3.39 13.32 -19.54
C SER A 720 3.56 12.06 -20.39
N LEU A 721 3.86 10.93 -19.75
CA LEU A 721 3.88 9.64 -20.43
C LEU A 721 2.45 9.26 -20.88
N ILE A 722 2.25 9.26 -22.19
CA ILE A 722 1.05 8.71 -22.84
C ILE A 722 1.53 7.61 -23.78
N ALA A 723 1.15 6.37 -23.50
CA ALA A 723 1.53 5.25 -24.35
C ALA A 723 1.00 5.45 -25.77
N ASP A 724 1.83 5.14 -26.79
CA ASP A 724 1.49 5.26 -28.21
C ASP A 724 1.22 6.69 -28.71
N GLU A 725 1.70 7.68 -27.99
CA GLU A 725 1.54 9.08 -28.38
C GLU A 725 2.19 9.38 -29.74
N ASP A 726 3.36 8.80 -29.98
CA ASP A 726 4.15 9.01 -31.18
C ASP A 726 4.14 7.79 -32.08
N GLU A 727 3.93 7.98 -33.39
CA GLU A 727 4.08 6.96 -34.43
C GLU A 727 5.38 7.22 -35.21
N ILE A 728 6.35 6.29 -35.10
CA ILE A 728 7.69 6.45 -35.64
C ILE A 728 7.93 5.40 -36.73
N PRO A 729 8.19 5.80 -37.99
CA PRO A 729 8.58 4.84 -39.04
C PRO A 729 10.01 4.35 -38.78
N LEU A 730 10.18 3.04 -38.71
CA LEU A 730 11.49 2.39 -38.59
C LEU A 730 11.79 1.55 -39.81
N SER A 731 12.96 1.82 -40.47
CA SER A 731 13.50 0.99 -41.53
C SER A 731 14.38 -0.09 -40.91
N LEU A 732 13.91 -1.32 -40.87
CA LEU A 732 14.65 -2.46 -40.37
C LEU A 732 15.38 -3.19 -41.49
N GLU A 733 16.66 -3.48 -41.26
CA GLU A 733 17.44 -4.35 -42.12
C GLU A 733 17.24 -5.83 -41.74
N LYS A 734 17.50 -6.74 -42.66
CA LYS A 734 17.51 -8.17 -42.37
C LYS A 734 18.55 -8.49 -41.29
N GLY A 735 18.14 -9.18 -40.24
CA GLY A 735 19.02 -9.50 -39.11
C GLY A 735 18.85 -8.53 -37.96
N LYS A 736 19.94 -8.23 -37.24
CA LYS A 736 19.90 -7.41 -36.02
C LYS A 736 19.76 -5.92 -36.35
N ASN A 737 18.83 -5.28 -35.72
CA ASN A 737 18.63 -3.84 -35.70
C ASN A 737 18.80 -3.32 -34.27
N HIS A 738 19.46 -2.21 -34.10
CA HIS A 738 19.79 -1.64 -32.81
C HIS A 738 18.94 -0.41 -32.55
N ILE A 739 18.20 -0.44 -31.47
CA ILE A 739 17.35 0.67 -31.04
C ILE A 739 17.96 1.27 -29.77
N LEU A 740 18.28 2.54 -29.80
CA LEU A 740 18.65 3.33 -28.65
C LEU A 740 17.62 4.45 -28.47
N ILE A 741 17.12 4.60 -27.26
CA ILE A 741 16.18 5.66 -26.91
C ILE A 741 16.79 6.47 -25.76
N LYS A 742 16.96 7.77 -26.01
CA LYS A 742 17.36 8.77 -25.01
C LYS A 742 16.11 9.43 -24.47
N VAL A 743 15.92 9.42 -23.15
CA VAL A 743 14.75 10.03 -22.50
C VAL A 743 15.24 11.13 -21.57
N GLU A 744 14.68 12.31 -21.77
CA GLU A 744 14.97 13.50 -20.98
C GLU A 744 13.96 13.63 -19.83
N GLN A 745 14.41 14.18 -18.71
CA GLN A 745 13.57 14.54 -17.59
C GLN A 745 13.70 16.02 -17.27
N TRP A 746 12.54 16.66 -17.12
CA TRP A 746 12.48 18.02 -16.61
C TRP A 746 12.08 18.03 -15.13
N LYS A 747 10.88 17.52 -14.82
CA LYS A 747 10.30 17.54 -13.47
C LYS A 747 9.14 16.55 -13.38
N GLY A 748 8.98 15.91 -12.22
CA GLY A 748 7.90 14.97 -11.99
C GLY A 748 8.23 13.55 -12.49
N GLY A 749 7.30 12.88 -13.16
CA GLY A 749 7.52 11.53 -13.69
C GLY A 749 8.67 11.45 -14.69
N TRP A 750 9.24 10.26 -14.88
CA TRP A 750 10.27 9.99 -15.87
C TRP A 750 10.14 8.59 -16.42
N GLY A 751 9.60 8.46 -17.61
CA GLY A 751 9.23 7.15 -18.13
C GLY A 751 9.29 7.02 -19.65
N LEU A 752 9.24 5.75 -20.09
CA LEU A 752 9.25 5.34 -21.48
C LEU A 752 8.32 4.16 -21.70
N ALA A 753 7.51 4.20 -22.76
CA ALA A 753 6.76 3.08 -23.32
C ALA A 753 7.11 2.91 -24.80
N PHE A 754 7.40 1.68 -25.26
CA PHE A 754 7.80 1.41 -26.64
C PHE A 754 7.30 0.05 -27.12
N ARG A 755 6.72 0.01 -28.32
CA ARG A 755 6.29 -1.22 -29.00
C ARG A 755 6.28 -1.06 -30.52
N LEU A 756 6.08 -2.17 -31.25
CA LEU A 756 5.84 -2.14 -32.68
C LEU A 756 4.35 -2.30 -32.99
N LYS A 757 3.86 -1.52 -33.96
CA LYS A 757 2.48 -1.56 -34.44
C LYS A 757 2.32 -2.69 -35.46
N ASP A 758 1.22 -3.45 -35.38
CA ASP A 758 0.81 -4.47 -36.33
C ASP A 758 1.88 -5.55 -36.64
N VAL A 759 2.77 -5.82 -35.68
CA VAL A 759 3.85 -6.78 -35.84
C VAL A 759 3.88 -7.73 -34.64
N GLU A 760 3.85 -9.03 -34.90
CA GLU A 760 4.00 -10.04 -33.86
C GLU A 760 5.49 -10.16 -33.47
N VAL A 761 5.77 -10.00 -32.18
CA VAL A 761 7.15 -9.97 -31.67
C VAL A 761 7.30 -11.01 -30.56
N ARG A 762 8.36 -11.83 -30.65
CA ARG A 762 8.78 -12.71 -29.53
C ARG A 762 10.03 -12.18 -28.88
N SER A 763 10.06 -12.15 -27.56
CA SER A 763 11.23 -11.73 -26.81
C SER A 763 12.08 -12.92 -26.36
N HIS A 764 13.42 -12.78 -26.40
CA HIS A 764 14.36 -13.69 -25.80
C HIS A 764 15.63 -12.97 -25.37
N LYS A 765 15.92 -12.92 -24.07
CA LYS A 765 17.14 -12.33 -23.49
C LYS A 765 17.49 -10.95 -24.08
N GLN A 766 16.59 -9.98 -23.98
CA GLN A 766 16.76 -8.59 -24.47
C GLN A 766 16.84 -8.44 -26.01
N LYS A 767 16.42 -9.45 -26.72
CA LYS A 767 16.25 -9.41 -28.17
C LYS A 767 14.80 -9.66 -28.52
N TYR A 768 14.33 -8.91 -29.48
CA TYR A 768 12.97 -9.04 -30.01
C TYR A 768 13.05 -9.59 -31.43
N TYR A 769 12.31 -10.66 -31.67
CA TYR A 769 12.27 -11.33 -32.98
C TYR A 769 10.92 -11.05 -33.61
N ILE A 770 10.92 -10.41 -34.75
CA ILE A 770 9.73 -10.25 -35.59
C ILE A 770 9.42 -11.59 -36.25
N GLN A 771 8.17 -12.00 -36.20
CA GLN A 771 7.67 -13.22 -36.82
C GLN A 771 7.30 -13.03 -38.27
#